data_eec21e96555bb30dfbeb45beb2915e6c
#
_entry.id   eec21e96555bb30dfbeb45beb2915e6c
#
_cell.length_a   1.000
_cell.length_b   1.000
_cell.length_c   1.000
_cell.angle_alpha   90.00
_cell.angle_beta   90.00
_cell.angle_gamma   90.00
#
_symmetry.space_group_name_H-M   'P 1'
#
loop_
_entity.id
_entity.type
_entity.pdbx_description
1 polymer ?
#
loop_
_entity_poly.entity_id
_entity_poly.type
_entity_poly.pdbx_seq_one_letter_code
_entity_poly.pdbx_strand_id
1 'polypeptide(L)'
;MDKISIYHQLKDLFEIIKTSDDEREDIINTLKSINFREIVTYFLNENKLDDMDLMTCRKIIELTQYLYNNTDIESPISDEDYDKLYQLMLDNGMKDIVGSVVNNQGKKLRHHKYPDLRGTLDKVHFVFNVEKKGDNRRSIEDWVTTISNLLNEEVTNDEKFDIVLQPKHDGLSVIHECDEDGNIEHSLLRGDVEKNLAVDVTPMFKDNVSFYEYSNGYSKFGVKSEVVMTREDFNKFCKEQVVYNSPRSAVSAILNEKDLRPELAKYLTIMPLRKQYEGKQSTLISTDYDELCNLSNYNELRFKIQLINEKVREDGLWTDGVVLYLIDENTQKRLGRNGAINRFEVAYKFPAEEQKTILLDVDFAIGLGGNVTPVAKFKPVIMRGNEIKSASLGSIDRFKSLDLHKGDEVIIKYEIIPYLEVDARCKKELNGEKFRIPTHCKYCGCRLIEDPVLKCANDNCSSRIIGNVVNYINKMRIENISIGTVTTLFDRGIIKGIESLYTLKDHKDEIIEIPGFGIKSYENIISGIESKKDVYAYELLGAIGIPGIGEKTFKKVLTVMSLPELLEYCKENMLMSSLIQIKGFKEKTCIKIQKGVISKINLIYFLLDTLNIKEEKNQPYKGQVCFSKIRDDIFEKLLIEKGYEISDNINKNTKILIVPSLDISSSKIEKAKKYNIEIITLDDIYKKI
;
A
#
# COMPACT_ATOMS: atom_id res chain seq x y z
N MET A 1 41.66 -2.55 23.71
CA MET A 1 41.03 -1.52 22.87
C MET A 1 40.25 -0.59 23.77
N ASP A 2 40.48 0.72 23.71
CA ASP A 2 39.67 1.67 24.50
C ASP A 2 38.32 1.95 23.79
N LYS A 3 37.32 1.13 24.13
CA LYS A 3 35.98 1.14 23.51
C LYS A 3 35.28 2.50 23.62
N ILE A 4 35.45 3.19 24.74
CA ILE A 4 34.83 4.49 25.02
C ILE A 4 35.43 5.55 24.10
N SER A 5 36.76 5.55 23.94
CA SER A 5 37.44 6.47 23.04
C SER A 5 37.03 6.27 21.58
N ILE A 6 36.92 5.03 21.13
CA ILE A 6 36.47 4.70 19.76
C ILE A 6 35.05 5.14 19.52
N TYR A 7 34.12 4.89 20.46
CA TYR A 7 32.73 5.33 20.34
C TYR A 7 32.61 6.86 20.20
N HIS A 8 33.37 7.60 21.00
CA HIS A 8 33.38 9.06 20.92
C HIS A 8 33.97 9.56 19.61
N GLN A 9 35.10 8.97 19.14
CA GLN A 9 35.65 9.30 17.82
C GLN A 9 34.68 9.07 16.67
N LEU A 10 33.97 7.94 16.67
CA LEU A 10 32.95 7.64 15.66
C LEU A 10 31.74 8.59 15.73
N LYS A 11 31.36 8.98 16.93
CA LYS A 11 30.27 9.94 17.15
C LYS A 11 30.65 11.33 16.63
N ASP A 12 31.86 11.81 16.99
CA ASP A 12 32.32 13.12 16.58
C ASP A 12 32.55 13.19 15.07
N LEU A 13 33.11 12.14 14.47
CA LEU A 13 33.23 12.01 13.02
C LEU A 13 31.88 12.03 12.32
N PHE A 14 30.87 11.37 12.86
CA PHE A 14 29.53 11.33 12.28
C PHE A 14 28.83 12.70 12.31
N GLU A 15 29.08 13.50 13.36
CA GLU A 15 28.57 14.88 13.43
C GLU A 15 29.31 15.80 12.44
N ILE A 16 30.61 15.67 12.30
CA ILE A 16 31.42 16.42 11.32
C ILE A 16 30.91 16.14 9.89
N ILE A 17 30.71 14.88 9.53
CA ILE A 17 30.23 14.46 8.21
C ILE A 17 28.83 15.02 7.90
N LYS A 18 27.96 15.18 8.90
CA LYS A 18 26.61 15.72 8.72
C LYS A 18 26.56 17.24 8.56
N THR A 19 27.55 17.96 9.07
CA THR A 19 27.49 19.43 9.21
C THR A 19 28.42 20.18 8.25
N SER A 20 29.35 19.51 7.57
CA SER A 20 30.35 20.16 6.71
C SER A 20 30.06 19.94 5.23
N ASP A 21 29.83 21.04 4.51
CA ASP A 21 29.66 21.06 3.05
C ASP A 21 30.98 21.04 2.25
N ASP A 22 32.15 21.25 2.88
CA ASP A 22 33.43 21.55 2.16
C ASP A 22 34.69 20.76 2.58
N GLU A 23 34.63 19.79 3.50
CA GLU A 23 35.81 19.14 4.08
C GLU A 23 35.98 17.66 3.71
N ARG A 24 35.77 17.29 2.43
CA ARG A 24 35.87 15.90 1.95
C ARG A 24 37.25 15.25 2.27
N GLU A 25 38.34 16.01 2.15
CA GLU A 25 39.69 15.50 2.35
C GLU A 25 39.96 15.21 3.83
N ASP A 26 39.47 16.03 4.74
CA ASP A 26 39.59 15.84 6.19
C ASP A 26 38.74 14.66 6.69
N ILE A 27 37.56 14.45 6.12
CA ILE A 27 36.73 13.27 6.41
C ILE A 27 37.46 12.00 5.98
N ILE A 28 38.03 11.95 4.77
CA ILE A 28 38.78 10.79 4.26
C ILE A 28 40.01 10.52 5.13
N ASN A 29 40.75 11.56 5.54
CA ASN A 29 41.90 11.42 6.39
C ASN A 29 41.52 10.89 7.79
N THR A 30 40.45 11.39 8.36
CA THR A 30 39.92 10.91 9.66
C THR A 30 39.47 9.47 9.57
N LEU A 31 38.72 9.10 8.51
CA LEU A 31 38.32 7.70 8.28
C LEU A 31 39.53 6.76 8.17
N LYS A 32 40.57 7.17 7.46
CA LYS A 32 41.81 6.40 7.33
C LYS A 32 42.58 6.28 8.63
N SER A 33 42.43 7.19 9.57
CA SER A 33 43.10 7.15 10.88
C SER A 33 42.47 6.11 11.83
N ILE A 34 41.23 5.67 11.55
CA ILE A 34 40.51 4.67 12.34
C ILE A 34 40.73 3.29 11.70
N ASN A 35 41.27 2.34 12.47
CA ASN A 35 41.47 0.97 12.00
C ASN A 35 40.16 0.17 12.07
N PHE A 36 39.21 0.46 11.19
CA PHE A 36 37.92 -0.21 11.14
C PHE A 36 38.02 -1.73 11.04
N ARG A 37 39.01 -2.23 10.28
CA ARG A 37 39.22 -3.66 10.11
C ARG A 37 39.54 -4.37 11.43
N GLU A 38 40.35 -3.76 12.27
CA GLU A 38 40.70 -4.30 13.59
C GLU A 38 39.49 -4.26 14.52
N ILE A 39 38.73 -3.16 14.50
CA ILE A 39 37.54 -2.96 15.33
C ILE A 39 36.48 -3.99 14.97
N VAL A 40 36.18 -4.16 13.69
CA VAL A 40 35.16 -5.14 13.22
C VAL A 40 35.61 -6.57 13.54
N THR A 41 36.88 -6.91 13.28
CA THR A 41 37.45 -8.23 13.61
C THR A 41 37.35 -8.53 15.10
N TYR A 42 37.58 -7.54 15.96
CA TYR A 42 37.39 -7.68 17.40
C TYR A 42 35.95 -8.08 17.73
N PHE A 43 34.94 -7.32 17.26
CA PHE A 43 33.52 -7.59 17.56
C PHE A 43 33.04 -8.94 17.02
N LEU A 44 33.48 -9.32 15.82
CA LEU A 44 33.10 -10.59 15.21
C LEU A 44 33.70 -11.83 15.91
N ASN A 45 34.77 -11.65 16.70
CA ASN A 45 35.41 -12.75 17.46
C ASN A 45 34.97 -12.82 18.92
N GLU A 46 34.19 -11.84 19.43
CA GLU A 46 33.70 -11.86 20.80
C GLU A 46 32.45 -12.75 20.91
N ASN A 47 32.44 -13.61 21.94
CA ASN A 47 31.30 -14.50 22.19
C ASN A 47 30.10 -13.79 22.87
N LYS A 48 30.33 -12.61 23.45
CA LYS A 48 29.31 -11.83 24.14
C LYS A 48 29.70 -10.35 24.13
N LEU A 49 28.84 -9.53 23.56
CA LEU A 49 29.02 -8.08 23.50
C LEU A 49 28.35 -7.40 24.70
N ASP A 50 28.99 -6.39 25.27
CA ASP A 50 28.36 -5.50 26.22
C ASP A 50 27.61 -4.36 25.53
N ASP A 51 26.87 -3.56 26.31
CA ASP A 51 26.06 -2.45 25.77
C ASP A 51 26.91 -1.41 25.02
N MET A 52 28.17 -1.18 25.43
CA MET A 52 29.09 -0.26 24.76
C MET A 52 29.60 -0.84 23.42
N ASP A 53 29.88 -2.14 23.38
CA ASP A 53 30.24 -2.86 22.15
C ASP A 53 29.10 -2.74 21.11
N LEU A 54 27.87 -2.98 21.54
CA LEU A 54 26.69 -2.87 20.69
C LEU A 54 26.44 -1.44 20.21
N MET A 55 26.65 -0.42 21.07
CA MET A 55 26.56 0.98 20.68
C MET A 55 27.64 1.36 19.66
N THR A 56 28.84 0.84 19.80
CA THR A 56 29.96 1.09 18.88
C THR A 56 29.72 0.40 17.52
N CYS A 57 29.28 -0.86 17.52
CA CYS A 57 28.85 -1.56 16.30
C CYS A 57 27.77 -0.78 15.57
N ARG A 58 26.78 -0.28 16.31
CA ARG A 58 25.70 0.53 15.77
C ARG A 58 26.23 1.80 15.10
N LYS A 59 27.19 2.49 15.71
CA LYS A 59 27.77 3.70 15.13
C LYS A 59 28.56 3.42 13.85
N ILE A 60 29.27 2.31 13.77
CA ILE A 60 29.95 1.87 12.54
C ILE A 60 28.92 1.63 11.43
N ILE A 61 27.83 0.93 11.72
CA ILE A 61 26.75 0.67 10.77
C ILE A 61 26.10 1.98 10.31
N GLU A 62 25.73 2.88 11.24
CA GLU A 62 25.12 4.17 10.93
C GLU A 62 26.07 5.04 10.07
N LEU A 63 27.34 5.08 10.38
CA LEU A 63 28.38 5.80 9.62
C LEU A 63 28.52 5.23 8.20
N THR A 64 28.64 3.93 8.09
CA THR A 64 28.75 3.23 6.80
C THR A 64 27.54 3.48 5.92
N GLN A 65 26.35 3.39 6.50
CA GLN A 65 25.10 3.70 5.79
C GLN A 65 25.04 5.17 5.34
N TYR A 66 25.47 6.09 6.21
CA TYR A 66 25.45 7.50 5.86
C TYR A 66 26.41 7.83 4.73
N LEU A 67 27.65 7.35 4.81
CA LEU A 67 28.66 7.54 3.75
C LEU A 67 28.18 6.96 2.42
N TYR A 68 27.63 5.75 2.46
CA TYR A 68 27.12 5.07 1.28
C TYR A 68 25.94 5.78 0.62
N ASN A 69 25.02 6.35 1.42
CA ASN A 69 23.77 6.93 0.91
C ASN A 69 23.82 8.44 0.64
N ASN A 70 24.81 9.16 1.20
CA ASN A 70 24.81 10.62 1.18
C ASN A 70 26.15 11.22 0.68
N THR A 71 27.14 10.40 0.39
CA THR A 71 28.46 10.88 -0.07
C THR A 71 29.07 9.94 -1.12
N ASP A 72 30.06 10.43 -1.89
CA ASP A 72 30.87 9.60 -2.79
C ASP A 72 32.09 9.01 -2.10
N ILE A 73 32.14 9.03 -0.77
CA ILE A 73 33.26 8.50 0.01
C ILE A 73 33.09 7.00 0.16
N GLU A 74 34.13 6.24 -0.19
CA GLU A 74 34.14 4.80 -0.09
C GLU A 74 33.88 4.32 1.34
N SER A 75 33.06 3.27 1.48
CA SER A 75 32.75 2.66 2.78
C SER A 75 33.99 2.24 3.53
N PRO A 76 34.11 2.54 4.83
CA PRO A 76 35.29 2.15 5.64
C PRO A 76 35.36 0.64 5.94
N ILE A 77 34.26 -0.10 5.69
CA ILE A 77 34.19 -1.56 5.86
C ILE A 77 33.63 -2.22 4.61
N SER A 78 33.97 -3.47 4.38
CA SER A 78 33.45 -4.26 3.27
C SER A 78 31.95 -4.59 3.47
N ASP A 79 31.24 -4.85 2.36
CA ASP A 79 29.83 -5.29 2.43
C ASP A 79 29.67 -6.58 3.26
N GLU A 80 30.65 -7.49 3.18
CA GLU A 80 30.66 -8.73 3.96
C GLU A 80 30.80 -8.47 5.46
N ASP A 81 31.70 -7.58 5.85
CA ASP A 81 31.92 -7.20 7.25
C ASP A 81 30.72 -6.40 7.79
N TYR A 82 30.11 -5.55 6.95
CA TYR A 82 28.88 -4.85 7.29
C TYR A 82 27.75 -5.83 7.62
N ASP A 83 27.52 -6.83 6.75
CA ASP A 83 26.45 -7.81 6.95
C ASP A 83 26.67 -8.66 8.22
N LYS A 84 27.93 -9.07 8.48
CA LYS A 84 28.28 -9.81 9.68
C LYS A 84 28.06 -8.98 10.94
N LEU A 85 28.48 -7.72 10.93
CA LEU A 85 28.34 -6.81 12.06
C LEU A 85 26.87 -6.47 12.34
N TYR A 86 26.10 -6.29 11.27
CA TYR A 86 24.65 -6.05 11.36
C TYR A 86 23.91 -7.25 11.95
N GLN A 87 24.21 -8.46 11.48
CA GLN A 87 23.61 -9.68 12.03
C GLN A 87 24.01 -9.88 13.50
N LEU A 88 25.25 -9.62 13.85
CA LEU A 88 25.74 -9.69 15.23
C LEU A 88 24.97 -8.76 16.17
N MET A 89 24.62 -7.57 15.73
CA MET A 89 23.79 -6.63 16.50
C MET A 89 22.37 -7.16 16.70
N LEU A 90 21.76 -7.72 15.65
CA LEU A 90 20.41 -8.31 15.74
C LEU A 90 20.39 -9.51 16.69
N ASP A 91 21.39 -10.39 16.61
CA ASP A 91 21.52 -11.59 17.47
C ASP A 91 21.68 -11.22 18.95
N ASN A 92 22.23 -10.03 19.23
CA ASN A 92 22.36 -9.49 20.59
C ASN A 92 21.17 -8.59 21.01
N GLY A 93 20.03 -8.64 20.28
CA GLY A 93 18.78 -8.01 20.67
C GLY A 93 18.67 -6.51 20.40
N MET A 94 19.58 -5.94 19.61
CA MET A 94 19.43 -4.56 19.15
C MET A 94 18.31 -4.45 18.11
N LYS A 95 17.51 -3.39 18.20
CA LYS A 95 16.47 -3.09 17.22
C LYS A 95 17.06 -2.70 15.89
N ASP A 96 16.40 -3.14 14.83
CA ASP A 96 16.70 -2.85 13.44
C ASP A 96 17.03 -1.36 13.19
N ILE A 97 18.16 -1.10 12.55
CA ILE A 97 18.50 0.23 12.06
C ILE A 97 17.95 0.31 10.65
N VAL A 98 17.01 1.22 10.42
CA VAL A 98 16.38 1.43 9.11
C VAL A 98 17.47 1.73 8.08
N GLY A 99 17.75 0.78 7.19
CA GLY A 99 18.80 0.97 6.18
C GLY A 99 19.00 -0.16 5.18
N SER A 100 18.72 -1.41 5.52
CA SER A 100 18.75 -2.50 4.55
C SER A 100 17.75 -3.57 4.92
N VAL A 101 16.87 -3.93 4.00
CA VAL A 101 16.01 -5.12 4.13
C VAL A 101 16.58 -6.19 3.23
N VAL A 102 17.02 -7.26 3.82
CA VAL A 102 17.24 -8.52 3.10
C VAL A 102 15.87 -9.11 2.84
N ASN A 103 15.42 -9.17 1.58
CA ASN A 103 14.25 -9.97 1.29
C ASN A 103 14.59 -11.45 1.53
N ASN A 104 13.59 -12.28 1.84
CA ASN A 104 13.72 -13.72 2.06
C ASN A 104 14.33 -14.51 0.87
N GLN A 105 14.89 -13.84 -0.12
CA GLN A 105 15.51 -14.37 -1.32
C GLN A 105 16.99 -13.95 -1.46
N GLY A 106 17.59 -13.31 -0.44
CA GLY A 106 19.02 -12.95 -0.43
C GLY A 106 19.39 -11.76 -1.32
N LYS A 107 18.42 -10.97 -1.80
CA LYS A 107 18.68 -9.69 -2.48
C LYS A 107 18.47 -8.54 -1.51
N LYS A 108 19.50 -7.71 -1.31
CA LYS A 108 19.37 -6.42 -0.61
C LYS A 108 18.50 -5.49 -1.45
N LEU A 109 17.34 -5.10 -0.93
CA LEU A 109 16.60 -3.95 -1.44
C LEU A 109 17.23 -2.71 -0.83
N ARG A 110 17.91 -1.91 -1.63
CA ARG A 110 18.48 -0.64 -1.19
C ARG A 110 17.37 0.34 -0.91
N HIS A 111 17.37 0.91 0.30
CA HIS A 111 16.49 2.01 0.66
C HIS A 111 17.04 3.29 0.07
N HIS A 112 16.37 3.83 -0.92
CA HIS A 112 16.53 5.24 -1.25
C HIS A 112 15.46 6.02 -0.47
N LYS A 113 15.87 7.04 0.31
CA LYS A 113 14.96 8.10 0.66
C LYS A 113 14.47 8.64 -0.67
N TYR A 114 13.17 8.44 -0.96
CA TYR A 114 12.59 9.17 -2.05
C TYR A 114 12.84 10.66 -1.80
N PRO A 115 13.39 11.42 -2.76
CA PRO A 115 13.21 12.86 -2.73
C PRO A 115 11.71 13.12 -2.63
N ASP A 116 11.28 14.32 -2.24
CA ASP A 116 9.89 14.70 -1.97
C ASP A 116 8.86 14.47 -3.12
N LEU A 117 9.21 13.65 -4.11
CA LEU A 117 8.32 13.09 -5.14
C LEU A 117 7.18 12.22 -4.56
N ARG A 118 7.18 11.95 -3.25
CA ARG A 118 6.11 11.22 -2.57
C ARG A 118 4.73 11.77 -2.87
N GLY A 119 4.58 13.09 -2.91
CA GLY A 119 3.30 13.72 -3.22
C GLY A 119 2.79 13.45 -4.63
N THR A 120 3.63 13.00 -5.57
CA THR A 120 3.26 12.72 -6.95
C THR A 120 3.03 11.23 -7.25
N LEU A 121 3.49 10.34 -6.35
CA LEU A 121 3.14 8.91 -6.42
C LEU A 121 1.70 8.64 -5.97
N ASP A 122 1.03 9.67 -5.48
CA ASP A 122 -0.11 9.49 -4.65
C ASP A 122 -1.42 9.44 -5.42
N LYS A 123 -2.37 8.86 -4.74
CA LYS A 123 -3.72 8.55 -5.16
C LYS A 123 -4.39 9.80 -5.72
N VAL A 124 -4.57 9.87 -7.02
CA VAL A 124 -5.48 10.82 -7.64
C VAL A 124 -6.91 10.42 -7.28
N HIS A 125 -7.74 11.37 -6.90
CA HIS A 125 -9.17 11.12 -6.78
C HIS A 125 -9.72 10.71 -8.14
N PHE A 126 -10.68 9.79 -8.15
CA PHE A 126 -11.34 9.37 -9.37
C PHE A 126 -12.70 10.08 -9.51
N VAL A 127 -13.01 10.52 -10.71
CA VAL A 127 -14.34 10.91 -11.14
C VAL A 127 -14.77 10.02 -12.30
N PHE A 128 -16.07 9.83 -12.45
CA PHE A 128 -16.65 8.92 -13.41
C PHE A 128 -17.62 9.67 -14.31
N ASN A 129 -17.86 9.13 -15.50
CA ASN A 129 -18.98 9.60 -16.33
C ASN A 129 -20.27 9.06 -15.72
N VAL A 130 -20.89 9.84 -14.82
CA VAL A 130 -22.10 9.46 -14.10
C VAL A 130 -23.24 10.28 -14.63
N GLU A 131 -24.17 9.66 -15.35
CA GLU A 131 -25.41 10.28 -15.83
C GLU A 131 -26.64 9.88 -15.02
N LYS A 132 -26.52 8.96 -14.04
CA LYS A 132 -27.68 8.42 -13.31
C LYS A 132 -27.83 9.02 -11.91
N LYS A 133 -28.99 9.58 -11.61
CA LYS A 133 -29.44 9.86 -10.24
C LYS A 133 -29.39 8.57 -9.41
N GLY A 134 -28.59 8.57 -8.33
CA GLY A 134 -28.47 7.43 -7.40
C GLY A 134 -27.14 6.67 -7.48
N ASP A 135 -26.23 7.05 -8.37
CA ASP A 135 -24.85 6.54 -8.35
C ASP A 135 -24.03 7.30 -7.29
N ASN A 136 -23.41 6.57 -6.36
CA ASN A 136 -22.56 7.15 -5.30
C ASN A 136 -21.16 7.54 -5.80
N ARG A 137 -20.89 7.43 -7.09
CA ARG A 137 -19.63 7.80 -7.71
C ARG A 137 -19.60 9.31 -7.96
N ARG A 138 -18.44 9.93 -7.81
CA ARG A 138 -18.25 11.36 -8.07
C ARG A 138 -18.18 11.61 -9.57
N SER A 139 -18.84 12.67 -10.02
CA SER A 139 -18.74 13.20 -11.38
C SER A 139 -17.67 14.31 -11.48
N ILE A 140 -17.40 14.79 -12.69
CA ILE A 140 -16.55 15.99 -12.90
C ILE A 140 -17.22 17.20 -12.23
N GLU A 141 -18.52 17.32 -12.34
CA GLU A 141 -19.31 18.40 -11.73
C GLU A 141 -19.20 18.41 -10.20
N ASP A 142 -19.12 17.24 -9.55
CA ASP A 142 -18.85 17.13 -8.11
C ASP A 142 -17.46 17.63 -7.74
N TRP A 143 -16.47 17.38 -8.59
CA TRP A 143 -15.13 17.91 -8.39
C TRP A 143 -15.08 19.43 -8.56
N VAL A 144 -15.72 19.96 -9.59
CA VAL A 144 -15.87 21.42 -9.80
C VAL A 144 -16.57 22.08 -8.62
N THR A 145 -17.66 21.47 -8.13
CA THR A 145 -18.36 21.94 -6.92
C THR A 145 -17.42 21.94 -5.70
N THR A 146 -16.57 20.94 -5.58
CA THR A 146 -15.57 20.86 -4.50
C THR A 146 -14.55 21.99 -4.61
N ILE A 147 -14.06 22.30 -5.83
CA ILE A 147 -13.16 23.43 -6.10
C ILE A 147 -13.82 24.75 -5.73
N SER A 148 -15.04 25.00 -6.22
CA SER A 148 -15.80 26.20 -5.90
C SER A 148 -15.97 26.42 -4.40
N ASN A 149 -16.31 25.36 -3.67
CA ASN A 149 -16.49 25.42 -2.21
C ASN A 149 -15.18 25.71 -1.47
N LEU A 150 -14.07 25.12 -1.92
CA LEU A 150 -12.75 25.29 -1.28
C LEU A 150 -12.18 26.71 -1.54
N LEU A 151 -12.41 27.25 -2.71
CA LEU A 151 -11.96 28.59 -3.10
C LEU A 151 -12.93 29.68 -2.61
N ASN A 152 -14.16 29.32 -2.31
CA ASN A 152 -15.29 30.21 -2.02
C ASN A 152 -15.60 31.16 -3.18
N GLU A 153 -15.53 30.63 -4.41
CA GLU A 153 -15.82 31.35 -5.67
C GLU A 153 -16.31 30.35 -6.72
N GLU A 154 -17.09 30.86 -7.69
CA GLU A 154 -17.58 30.03 -8.80
C GLU A 154 -16.46 29.76 -9.82
N VAL A 155 -16.47 28.57 -10.40
CA VAL A 155 -15.64 28.23 -11.55
C VAL A 155 -16.25 28.83 -12.79
N THR A 156 -15.52 29.76 -13.39
CA THR A 156 -15.92 30.54 -14.58
C THR A 156 -14.92 30.34 -15.71
N ASN A 157 -15.14 30.95 -16.83
CA ASN A 157 -14.20 30.95 -17.97
C ASN A 157 -13.00 31.90 -17.77
N ASP A 158 -12.43 31.91 -16.56
CA ASP A 158 -11.24 32.64 -16.17
C ASP A 158 -10.02 31.70 -16.32
N GLU A 159 -8.90 32.20 -16.86
CA GLU A 159 -7.66 31.44 -17.11
C GLU A 159 -7.13 30.72 -15.87
N LYS A 160 -7.43 31.19 -14.65
CA LYS A 160 -7.07 30.49 -13.40
C LYS A 160 -7.73 29.11 -13.23
N PHE A 161 -8.78 28.82 -14.03
CA PHE A 161 -9.46 27.53 -14.09
C PHE A 161 -9.11 26.72 -15.34
N ASP A 162 -8.06 27.15 -16.08
CA ASP A 162 -7.55 26.34 -17.17
C ASP A 162 -6.90 25.08 -16.67
N ILE A 163 -7.15 24.00 -17.39
CA ILE A 163 -6.64 22.66 -17.07
C ILE A 163 -5.91 22.07 -18.27
N VAL A 164 -4.92 21.24 -17.95
CA VAL A 164 -4.34 20.28 -18.89
C VAL A 164 -5.05 18.95 -18.71
N LEU A 165 -5.42 18.35 -19.81
CA LEU A 165 -5.93 17.00 -19.93
C LEU A 165 -4.76 16.10 -20.40
N GLN A 166 -4.33 15.17 -19.59
CA GLN A 166 -3.23 14.27 -19.88
C GLN A 166 -3.70 12.82 -19.85
N PRO A 167 -3.29 11.95 -20.81
CA PRO A 167 -3.69 10.55 -20.79
C PRO A 167 -3.23 9.86 -19.51
N LYS A 168 -4.10 9.04 -18.95
CA LYS A 168 -3.77 8.15 -17.85
C LYS A 168 -3.38 6.78 -18.43
N HIS A 169 -2.10 6.65 -18.74
CA HIS A 169 -1.56 5.42 -19.30
C HIS A 169 -1.77 4.21 -18.38
N ASP A 170 -1.98 3.04 -18.96
CA ASP A 170 -2.16 1.78 -18.21
C ASP A 170 -0.83 1.00 -18.17
N GLY A 171 0.05 1.41 -17.29
CA GLY A 171 1.38 0.86 -17.09
C GLY A 171 1.77 0.68 -15.64
N LEU A 172 3.06 0.81 -15.36
CA LEU A 172 3.62 0.85 -14.01
C LEU A 172 4.38 2.14 -13.78
N SER A 173 4.12 2.77 -12.64
CA SER A 173 4.77 4.03 -12.29
C SER A 173 6.18 3.79 -11.77
N VAL A 174 7.15 4.45 -12.40
CA VAL A 174 8.57 4.43 -12.03
C VAL A 174 9.03 5.87 -11.79
N ILE A 175 9.86 6.07 -10.78
CA ILE A 175 10.56 7.31 -10.52
C ILE A 175 12.01 7.12 -10.89
N HIS A 176 12.52 8.04 -11.71
CA HIS A 176 13.92 8.09 -12.09
C HIS A 176 14.57 9.25 -11.36
N GLU A 177 15.63 8.98 -10.60
CA GLU A 177 16.51 9.99 -10.03
C GLU A 177 17.67 10.20 -10.98
N CYS A 178 17.92 11.46 -11.34
CA CYS A 178 18.86 11.82 -12.38
C CYS A 178 19.88 12.85 -11.88
N ASP A 179 21.10 12.77 -12.42
CA ASP A 179 22.14 13.76 -12.27
C ASP A 179 21.91 14.98 -13.17
N GLU A 180 22.81 15.97 -13.14
CA GLU A 180 22.75 17.19 -13.94
C GLU A 180 22.78 16.94 -15.45
N ASP A 181 23.38 15.86 -15.88
CA ASP A 181 23.47 15.44 -17.29
C ASP A 181 22.25 14.60 -17.71
N GLY A 182 21.29 14.38 -16.82
CA GLY A 182 20.09 13.58 -17.06
C GLY A 182 20.33 12.07 -17.09
N ASN A 183 21.51 11.62 -16.66
CA ASN A 183 21.76 10.20 -16.51
C ASN A 183 21.01 9.67 -15.29
N ILE A 184 20.48 8.45 -15.42
CA ILE A 184 19.74 7.81 -14.35
C ILE A 184 20.71 7.29 -13.28
N GLU A 185 20.62 7.81 -12.07
CA GLU A 185 21.28 7.25 -10.88
C GLU A 185 20.46 6.07 -10.34
N HIS A 186 19.14 6.26 -10.19
CA HIS A 186 18.21 5.25 -9.70
C HIS A 186 16.88 5.28 -10.45
N SER A 187 16.31 4.10 -10.66
CA SER A 187 14.94 3.92 -11.16
C SER A 187 14.16 3.04 -10.17
N LEU A 188 13.13 3.62 -9.58
CA LEU A 188 12.43 3.04 -8.46
C LEU A 188 10.97 2.75 -8.81
N LEU A 189 10.60 1.49 -8.83
CA LEU A 189 9.23 1.05 -8.96
C LEU A 189 8.52 1.20 -7.61
N ARG A 190 7.25 1.57 -7.64
CA ARG A 190 6.43 1.71 -6.43
C ARG A 190 6.42 0.42 -5.62
N GLY A 191 6.92 0.51 -4.39
CA GLY A 191 6.95 -0.58 -3.42
C GLY A 191 5.96 -0.41 -2.27
N ASP A 192 6.34 -0.88 -1.09
CA ASP A 192 5.56 -0.73 0.15
C ASP A 192 5.75 0.70 0.72
N VAL A 193 4.79 1.56 0.48
CA VAL A 193 4.81 2.97 0.93
C VAL A 193 4.81 3.08 2.46
N GLU A 194 4.19 2.14 3.18
CA GLU A 194 4.14 2.16 4.65
C GLU A 194 5.53 1.88 5.25
N LYS A 195 6.35 1.10 4.54
CA LYS A 195 7.73 0.77 4.94
C LYS A 195 8.79 1.65 4.29
N ASN A 196 8.41 2.61 3.45
CA ASN A 196 9.32 3.40 2.60
C ASN A 196 10.23 2.55 1.69
N LEU A 197 9.72 1.42 1.21
CA LEU A 197 10.45 0.49 0.35
C LEU A 197 10.05 0.68 -1.10
N ALA A 198 11.02 0.74 -1.99
CA ALA A 198 10.85 0.71 -3.44
C ALA A 198 11.63 -0.44 -4.04
N VAL A 199 11.17 -0.94 -5.18
CA VAL A 199 11.90 -1.95 -5.94
C VAL A 199 12.83 -1.25 -6.91
N ASP A 200 14.13 -1.50 -6.81
CA ASP A 200 15.13 -0.94 -7.71
C ASP A 200 15.09 -1.66 -9.06
N VAL A 201 14.78 -0.92 -10.11
CA VAL A 201 14.75 -1.36 -11.51
C VAL A 201 15.75 -0.59 -12.38
N THR A 202 16.73 0.04 -11.76
CA THR A 202 17.77 0.84 -12.43
C THR A 202 18.45 0.13 -13.59
N PRO A 203 18.80 -1.17 -13.50
CA PRO A 203 19.45 -1.88 -14.60
C PRO A 203 18.63 -1.91 -15.89
N MET A 204 17.30 -1.72 -15.81
CA MET A 204 16.44 -1.71 -16.99
C MET A 204 16.57 -0.44 -17.83
N PHE A 205 17.01 0.67 -17.22
CA PHE A 205 16.89 1.99 -17.84
C PHE A 205 18.21 2.76 -17.94
N LYS A 206 19.17 2.52 -17.05
CA LYS A 206 20.39 3.32 -16.85
C LYS A 206 21.19 3.57 -18.13
N ASP A 207 21.32 2.58 -19.00
CA ASP A 207 22.19 2.66 -20.17
C ASP A 207 21.46 3.09 -21.44
N ASN A 208 20.13 3.17 -21.41
CA ASN A 208 19.29 3.32 -22.60
C ASN A 208 18.41 4.58 -22.57
N VAL A 209 18.38 5.31 -21.46
CA VAL A 209 17.46 6.44 -21.25
C VAL A 209 18.22 7.60 -20.63
N SER A 210 18.01 8.81 -21.15
CA SER A 210 18.50 10.05 -20.55
C SER A 210 17.36 11.06 -20.47
N PHE A 211 17.34 11.80 -19.38
CA PHE A 211 16.35 12.85 -19.11
C PHE A 211 16.96 14.27 -19.12
N TYR A 212 18.08 14.46 -19.84
CA TYR A 212 18.81 15.73 -19.91
C TYR A 212 17.89 16.94 -20.21
N GLU A 213 16.91 16.77 -21.06
CA GLU A 213 15.95 17.84 -21.43
C GLU A 213 15.13 18.39 -20.24
N TYR A 214 15.07 17.65 -19.13
CA TYR A 214 14.33 18.04 -17.92
C TYR A 214 15.22 18.58 -16.81
N SER A 215 16.56 18.61 -16.95
CA SER A 215 17.51 18.97 -15.88
C SER A 215 17.39 20.43 -15.45
N ASN A 216 17.14 21.36 -16.41
CA ASN A 216 17.06 22.80 -16.16
C ASN A 216 18.26 23.35 -15.36
N GLY A 217 19.43 22.71 -15.43
CA GLY A 217 20.64 23.12 -14.71
C GLY A 217 20.67 22.78 -13.22
N TYR A 218 19.78 21.93 -12.76
CA TYR A 218 19.81 21.39 -11.40
C TYR A 218 20.74 20.17 -11.32
N SER A 219 21.56 20.11 -10.26
CA SER A 219 22.50 19.01 -10.03
C SER A 219 21.84 17.66 -9.83
N LYS A 220 20.64 17.66 -9.24
CA LYS A 220 19.80 16.45 -9.09
C LYS A 220 18.33 16.79 -9.32
N PHE A 221 17.65 15.89 -10.00
CA PHE A 221 16.21 16.00 -10.21
C PHE A 221 15.56 14.63 -10.37
N GLY A 222 14.25 14.60 -10.21
CA GLY A 222 13.46 13.38 -10.39
C GLY A 222 12.48 13.48 -11.54
N VAL A 223 12.33 12.39 -12.29
CA VAL A 223 11.30 12.24 -13.32
C VAL A 223 10.40 11.08 -12.97
N LYS A 224 9.11 11.37 -12.81
CA LYS A 224 8.09 10.33 -12.66
C LYS A 224 7.56 9.96 -14.03
N SER A 225 7.63 8.69 -14.37
CA SER A 225 7.15 8.14 -15.64
C SER A 225 6.14 7.02 -15.39
N GLU A 226 5.30 6.78 -16.39
CA GLU A 226 4.58 5.52 -16.51
C GLU A 226 5.28 4.65 -17.56
N VAL A 227 5.69 3.46 -17.18
CA VAL A 227 6.31 2.48 -18.09
C VAL A 227 5.21 1.62 -18.65
N VAL A 228 5.10 1.62 -19.98
CA VAL A 228 4.06 0.94 -20.75
C VAL A 228 4.68 0.04 -21.82
N MET A 229 3.84 -0.67 -22.55
CA MET A 229 4.22 -1.45 -23.71
C MET A 229 3.21 -1.17 -24.81
N THR A 230 3.68 -0.82 -26.03
CA THR A 230 2.80 -0.63 -27.16
C THR A 230 2.16 -1.94 -27.61
N ARG A 231 1.09 -1.87 -28.39
CA ARG A 231 0.45 -3.08 -28.96
C ARG A 231 1.41 -3.88 -29.85
N GLU A 232 2.25 -3.18 -30.58
CA GLU A 232 3.25 -3.80 -31.46
C GLU A 232 4.30 -4.55 -30.64
N ASP A 233 4.90 -3.87 -29.66
CA ASP A 233 5.91 -4.47 -28.79
C ASP A 233 5.33 -5.61 -27.94
N PHE A 234 4.08 -5.50 -27.49
CA PHE A 234 3.40 -6.57 -26.76
C PHE A 234 3.24 -7.82 -27.64
N ASN A 235 2.78 -7.64 -28.89
CA ASN A 235 2.65 -8.75 -29.83
C ASN A 235 4.00 -9.40 -30.14
N LYS A 236 5.06 -8.60 -30.27
CA LYS A 236 6.42 -9.07 -30.50
C LYS A 236 6.96 -9.80 -29.28
N PHE A 237 6.79 -9.22 -28.08
CA PHE A 237 7.18 -9.84 -26.82
C PHE A 237 6.50 -11.19 -26.60
N CYS A 238 5.20 -11.29 -26.82
CA CYS A 238 4.46 -12.54 -26.67
C CYS A 238 4.90 -13.63 -27.67
N LYS A 239 5.42 -13.25 -28.85
CA LYS A 239 5.97 -14.21 -29.83
C LYS A 239 7.38 -14.68 -29.45
N GLU A 240 8.22 -13.77 -28.94
CA GLU A 240 9.64 -14.02 -28.67
C GLU A 240 9.93 -14.56 -27.30
N GLN A 241 9.07 -14.31 -26.31
CA GLN A 241 9.28 -14.62 -24.91
C GLN A 241 8.16 -15.48 -24.32
N VAL A 242 7.21 -14.90 -23.63
CA VAL A 242 6.12 -15.58 -22.94
C VAL A 242 4.81 -14.84 -23.18
N VAL A 243 3.74 -15.59 -23.40
CA VAL A 243 2.40 -15.03 -23.62
C VAL A 243 1.82 -14.49 -22.32
N TYR A 244 1.45 -13.22 -22.32
CA TYR A 244 0.71 -12.55 -21.25
C TYR A 244 -0.67 -12.13 -21.73
N ASN A 245 -1.56 -11.86 -20.77
CA ASN A 245 -2.94 -11.50 -21.09
C ASN A 245 -3.13 -10.00 -21.40
N SER A 246 -2.18 -9.15 -21.00
CA SER A 246 -2.23 -7.71 -21.28
C SER A 246 -0.84 -7.08 -21.28
N PRO A 247 -0.65 -5.95 -21.98
CA PRO A 247 0.60 -5.19 -21.95
C PRO A 247 1.04 -4.85 -20.53
N ARG A 248 0.13 -4.36 -19.67
CA ARG A 248 0.42 -4.05 -18.26
C ARG A 248 0.92 -5.26 -17.47
N SER A 249 0.34 -6.45 -17.68
CA SER A 249 0.81 -7.66 -16.99
C SER A 249 2.20 -8.09 -17.49
N ALA A 250 2.52 -7.89 -18.77
CA ALA A 250 3.86 -8.11 -19.30
C ALA A 250 4.88 -7.13 -18.71
N VAL A 251 4.58 -5.82 -18.68
CA VAL A 251 5.42 -4.81 -18.03
C VAL A 251 5.65 -5.16 -16.56
N SER A 252 4.58 -5.54 -15.85
CA SER A 252 4.68 -5.93 -14.45
C SER A 252 5.57 -7.15 -14.24
N ALA A 253 5.47 -8.14 -15.10
CA ALA A 253 6.31 -9.34 -15.03
C ALA A 253 7.79 -8.99 -15.26
N ILE A 254 8.10 -8.20 -16.28
CA ILE A 254 9.47 -7.77 -16.60
C ILE A 254 10.10 -6.99 -15.44
N LEU A 255 9.39 -5.99 -14.90
CA LEU A 255 9.94 -5.11 -13.87
C LEU A 255 9.99 -5.72 -12.46
N ASN A 256 9.27 -6.81 -12.23
CA ASN A 256 9.29 -7.53 -10.94
C ASN A 256 10.05 -8.85 -11.02
N GLU A 257 10.78 -9.14 -12.08
CA GLU A 257 11.63 -10.32 -12.15
C GLU A 257 12.68 -10.28 -11.05
N LYS A 258 12.96 -11.45 -10.47
CA LYS A 258 14.00 -11.60 -9.43
C LYS A 258 15.37 -11.21 -9.96
N ASP A 259 15.70 -11.66 -11.17
CA ASP A 259 16.92 -11.33 -11.91
C ASP A 259 16.51 -10.53 -13.13
N LEU A 260 16.63 -9.19 -13.03
CA LEU A 260 16.25 -8.29 -14.10
C LEU A 260 17.04 -8.62 -15.38
N ARG A 261 16.35 -8.54 -16.50
CA ARG A 261 16.90 -8.76 -17.85
C ARG A 261 16.89 -7.46 -18.64
N PRO A 262 17.96 -6.65 -18.60
CA PRO A 262 18.00 -5.34 -19.27
C PRO A 262 17.70 -5.39 -20.76
N GLU A 263 18.00 -6.50 -21.43
CA GLU A 263 17.69 -6.73 -22.85
C GLU A 263 16.18 -6.70 -23.16
N LEU A 264 15.33 -6.85 -22.15
CA LEU A 264 13.87 -6.75 -22.31
C LEU A 264 13.37 -5.29 -22.28
N ALA A 265 14.22 -4.34 -21.89
CA ALA A 265 13.86 -2.92 -21.92
C ALA A 265 13.48 -2.44 -23.33
N LYS A 266 13.96 -3.09 -24.39
CA LYS A 266 13.59 -2.81 -25.78
C LYS A 266 12.10 -2.91 -26.09
N TYR A 267 11.31 -3.60 -25.25
CA TYR A 267 9.85 -3.71 -25.38
C TYR A 267 9.10 -2.68 -24.54
N LEU A 268 9.82 -1.90 -23.71
CA LEU A 268 9.22 -0.95 -22.78
C LEU A 268 9.27 0.46 -23.36
N THR A 269 8.17 1.18 -23.23
CA THR A 269 8.07 2.59 -23.56
C THR A 269 7.91 3.40 -22.29
N ILE A 270 8.71 4.45 -22.13
CA ILE A 270 8.68 5.34 -20.98
C ILE A 270 7.90 6.58 -21.34
N MET A 271 6.87 6.88 -20.55
CA MET A 271 6.02 8.06 -20.68
C MET A 271 6.30 9.00 -19.51
N PRO A 272 7.17 10.03 -19.65
CA PRO A 272 7.44 11.00 -18.59
C PRO A 272 6.19 11.84 -18.29
N LEU A 273 5.84 11.99 -17.00
CA LEU A 273 4.60 12.63 -16.57
C LEU A 273 4.84 13.86 -15.69
N ARG A 274 5.84 13.79 -14.81
CA ARG A 274 6.15 14.82 -13.83
C ARG A 274 7.65 14.95 -13.66
N LYS A 275 8.12 16.17 -13.39
CA LYS A 275 9.48 16.45 -12.96
C LYS A 275 9.49 17.19 -11.64
N GLN A 276 10.52 16.97 -10.86
CA GLN A 276 10.70 17.63 -9.58
C GLN A 276 12.16 17.93 -9.34
N TYR A 277 12.42 19.13 -8.86
CA TYR A 277 13.73 19.60 -8.42
C TYR A 277 13.75 19.63 -6.89
N GLU A 278 14.93 19.54 -6.31
CA GLU A 278 15.10 19.58 -4.86
C GLU A 278 14.45 20.84 -4.25
N GLY A 279 13.68 20.68 -3.18
CA GLY A 279 12.98 21.76 -2.50
C GLY A 279 11.83 22.43 -3.29
N LYS A 280 11.47 21.94 -4.49
CA LYS A 280 10.39 22.50 -5.31
C LYS A 280 9.19 21.55 -5.43
N GLN A 281 8.05 22.14 -5.73
CA GLN A 281 6.85 21.37 -6.06
C GLN A 281 7.04 20.68 -7.42
N SER A 282 6.54 19.45 -7.54
CA SER A 282 6.52 18.70 -8.79
C SER A 282 5.67 19.43 -9.85
N THR A 283 6.17 19.45 -11.07
CA THR A 283 5.51 20.08 -12.23
C THR A 283 5.16 19.05 -13.30
N LEU A 284 4.14 19.34 -14.10
CA LEU A 284 3.73 18.52 -15.22
C LEU A 284 4.83 18.52 -16.31
N ILE A 285 5.03 17.38 -16.96
CA ILE A 285 5.75 17.28 -18.23
C ILE A 285 4.68 17.17 -19.31
N SER A 286 4.74 18.09 -20.30
CA SER A 286 3.83 18.07 -21.45
C SER A 286 4.12 16.90 -22.37
N THR A 287 3.08 16.31 -22.92
CA THR A 287 3.14 15.23 -23.91
C THR A 287 2.41 15.63 -25.19
N ASP A 288 2.64 14.92 -26.30
CA ASP A 288 1.96 15.18 -27.57
C ASP A 288 0.44 14.89 -27.52
N TYR A 289 -0.01 14.24 -26.47
CA TYR A 289 -1.42 13.89 -26.25
C TYR A 289 -2.16 14.92 -25.40
N ASP A 290 -1.47 15.89 -24.82
CA ASP A 290 -2.07 16.85 -23.89
C ASP A 290 -3.04 17.77 -24.61
N GLU A 291 -4.17 18.05 -23.99
CA GLU A 291 -5.15 19.02 -24.47
C GLU A 291 -5.41 20.08 -23.38
N LEU A 292 -5.56 21.34 -23.80
CA LEU A 292 -5.91 22.46 -22.92
C LEU A 292 -7.41 22.68 -22.94
N CYS A 293 -8.01 22.91 -21.79
CA CYS A 293 -9.44 23.22 -21.69
C CYS A 293 -9.71 24.08 -20.45
N ASN A 294 -10.74 24.91 -20.50
CA ASN A 294 -11.22 25.58 -19.29
C ASN A 294 -12.20 24.66 -18.53
N LEU A 295 -12.06 24.58 -17.21
CA LEU A 295 -12.85 23.69 -16.36
C LEU A 295 -14.36 23.99 -16.37
N SER A 296 -14.76 25.22 -16.72
CA SER A 296 -16.19 25.59 -16.86
C SER A 296 -16.85 25.04 -18.12
N ASN A 297 -16.10 24.62 -19.12
CA ASN A 297 -16.62 24.17 -20.42
C ASN A 297 -16.75 22.64 -20.50
N TYR A 298 -17.79 22.08 -19.87
CA TYR A 298 -17.99 20.63 -19.81
C TYR A 298 -18.14 19.94 -21.18
N ASN A 299 -18.69 20.61 -22.19
CA ASN A 299 -18.86 20.01 -23.51
C ASN A 299 -17.51 19.85 -24.23
N GLU A 300 -16.69 20.89 -24.22
CA GLU A 300 -15.34 20.84 -24.76
C GLU A 300 -14.47 19.83 -24.00
N LEU A 301 -14.58 19.82 -22.69
CA LEU A 301 -13.89 18.89 -21.80
C LEU A 301 -14.17 17.43 -22.18
N ARG A 302 -15.43 17.06 -22.32
CA ARG A 302 -15.86 15.71 -22.72
C ARG A 302 -15.36 15.34 -24.12
N PHE A 303 -15.44 16.27 -25.05
CA PHE A 303 -14.93 16.08 -26.42
C PHE A 303 -13.42 15.83 -26.42
N LYS A 304 -12.63 16.64 -25.71
CA LYS A 304 -11.17 16.50 -25.63
C LYS A 304 -10.75 15.22 -24.92
N ILE A 305 -11.48 14.78 -23.88
CA ILE A 305 -11.27 13.48 -23.24
C ILE A 305 -11.39 12.32 -24.24
N GLN A 306 -12.38 12.38 -25.15
CA GLN A 306 -12.55 11.36 -26.19
C GLN A 306 -11.42 11.44 -27.23
N LEU A 307 -11.05 12.63 -27.66
CA LEU A 307 -9.96 12.87 -28.60
C LEU A 307 -8.62 12.29 -28.11
N ILE A 308 -8.29 12.51 -26.82
CA ILE A 308 -7.09 11.93 -26.21
C ILE A 308 -7.14 10.40 -26.26
N ASN A 309 -8.30 9.80 -25.94
CA ASN A 309 -8.44 8.33 -25.98
C ASN A 309 -8.25 7.76 -27.40
N GLU A 310 -8.72 8.46 -28.41
CA GLU A 310 -8.55 8.08 -29.82
C GLU A 310 -7.09 8.16 -30.23
N LYS A 311 -6.42 9.32 -30.02
CA LYS A 311 -5.00 9.52 -30.32
C LYS A 311 -4.09 8.46 -29.67
N VAL A 312 -4.26 8.21 -28.38
CA VAL A 312 -3.45 7.23 -27.64
C VAL A 312 -3.65 5.81 -28.18
N ARG A 313 -4.87 5.46 -28.60
CA ARG A 313 -5.18 4.15 -29.19
C ARG A 313 -4.62 3.99 -30.61
N GLU A 314 -4.59 5.04 -31.42
CA GLU A 314 -3.98 5.05 -32.74
C GLU A 314 -2.49 4.72 -32.67
N ASP A 315 -1.79 5.24 -31.64
CA ASP A 315 -0.38 4.93 -31.38
C ASP A 315 -0.17 3.57 -30.69
N GLY A 316 -1.21 2.76 -30.58
CA GLY A 316 -1.14 1.42 -30.01
C GLY A 316 -0.93 1.37 -28.50
N LEU A 317 -1.15 2.46 -27.81
CA LEU A 317 -1.06 2.56 -26.36
C LEU A 317 -2.42 2.31 -25.68
N TRP A 318 -2.38 2.07 -24.37
CA TRP A 318 -3.55 1.81 -23.54
C TRP A 318 -3.69 2.89 -22.49
N THR A 319 -4.93 3.33 -22.26
CA THR A 319 -5.26 4.28 -21.22
C THR A 319 -6.53 3.86 -20.50
N ASP A 320 -6.60 4.08 -19.20
CA ASP A 320 -7.76 3.78 -18.37
C ASP A 320 -8.55 5.05 -17.99
N GLY A 321 -8.12 6.20 -18.49
CA GLY A 321 -8.74 7.50 -18.23
C GLY A 321 -7.90 8.68 -18.72
N VAL A 322 -8.25 9.85 -18.19
CA VAL A 322 -7.54 11.12 -18.43
C VAL A 322 -7.37 11.83 -17.10
N VAL A 323 -6.17 12.35 -16.84
CA VAL A 323 -5.91 13.21 -15.68
C VAL A 323 -6.20 14.66 -16.05
N LEU A 324 -7.05 15.30 -15.25
CA LEU A 324 -7.37 16.72 -15.32
C LEU A 324 -6.50 17.44 -14.29
N TYR A 325 -5.71 18.41 -14.71
CA TYR A 325 -4.74 19.11 -13.88
C TYR A 325 -4.90 20.61 -14.04
N LEU A 326 -5.22 21.35 -12.96
CA LEU A 326 -5.28 22.81 -12.95
C LEU A 326 -3.88 23.42 -13.13
N ILE A 327 -3.73 24.39 -14.02
CA ILE A 327 -2.43 24.96 -14.40
C ILE A 327 -1.99 26.06 -13.43
N ASP A 328 -2.94 26.93 -13.00
CA ASP A 328 -2.60 28.11 -12.20
C ASP A 328 -2.04 27.77 -10.83
N GLU A 329 -0.77 28.08 -10.61
CA GLU A 329 -0.07 27.78 -9.36
C GLU A 329 -0.69 28.44 -8.13
N ASN A 330 -1.29 29.63 -8.27
CA ASN A 330 -1.91 30.32 -7.14
C ASN A 330 -3.18 29.59 -6.71
N THR A 331 -3.98 29.13 -7.68
CA THR A 331 -5.16 28.31 -7.44
C THR A 331 -4.77 26.97 -6.85
N GLN A 332 -3.71 26.31 -7.35
CA GLN A 332 -3.17 25.07 -6.76
C GLN A 332 -2.76 25.24 -5.29
N LYS A 333 -2.03 26.32 -4.96
CA LYS A 333 -1.61 26.64 -3.58
C LYS A 333 -2.81 26.88 -2.67
N ARG A 334 -3.87 27.53 -3.15
CA ARG A 334 -5.11 27.79 -2.40
C ARG A 334 -5.91 26.49 -2.15
N LEU A 335 -6.00 25.62 -3.12
CA LEU A 335 -6.66 24.32 -3.01
C LEU A 335 -5.90 23.36 -2.11
N GLY A 336 -4.57 23.35 -2.22
CA GLY A 336 -3.68 22.52 -1.42
C GLY A 336 -3.91 21.02 -1.59
N ARG A 337 -3.59 20.26 -0.54
CA ARG A 337 -3.65 18.80 -0.52
C ARG A 337 -4.63 18.28 0.55
N ASN A 338 -5.03 17.04 0.39
CA ASN A 338 -5.71 16.25 1.42
C ASN A 338 -4.90 14.98 1.69
N GLY A 339 -4.03 15.04 2.70
CA GLY A 339 -2.99 14.03 2.87
C GLY A 339 -2.05 14.00 1.66
N ALA A 340 -1.89 12.83 1.08
CA ALA A 340 -1.07 12.61 -0.10
C ALA A 340 -1.75 12.98 -1.44
N ILE A 341 -2.99 13.49 -1.43
CA ILE A 341 -3.79 13.72 -2.64
C ILE A 341 -3.85 15.22 -2.94
N ASN A 342 -3.45 15.61 -4.14
CA ASN A 342 -3.63 16.96 -4.63
C ASN A 342 -5.12 17.24 -4.91
N ARG A 343 -5.63 18.40 -4.49
CA ARG A 343 -7.03 18.78 -4.75
C ARG A 343 -7.22 19.44 -6.12
N PHE A 344 -6.14 19.85 -6.73
CA PHE A 344 -6.08 20.52 -8.02
C PHE A 344 -5.92 19.55 -9.21
N GLU A 345 -5.93 18.24 -8.94
CA GLU A 345 -5.92 17.21 -9.98
C GLU A 345 -6.92 16.11 -9.68
N VAL A 346 -7.46 15.51 -10.74
CA VAL A 346 -8.40 14.39 -10.66
C VAL A 346 -8.26 13.50 -11.88
N ALA A 347 -8.42 12.20 -11.73
CA ALA A 347 -8.45 11.28 -12.86
C ALA A 347 -9.90 10.95 -13.26
N TYR A 348 -10.27 11.34 -14.46
CA TYR A 348 -11.50 10.87 -15.10
C TYR A 348 -11.30 9.45 -15.59
N LYS A 349 -12.16 8.55 -15.15
CA LYS A 349 -12.17 7.15 -15.59
C LYS A 349 -13.09 6.97 -16.80
N PHE A 350 -12.59 6.30 -17.82
CA PHE A 350 -13.46 5.91 -18.94
C PHE A 350 -14.59 5.00 -18.47
N PRO A 351 -15.72 4.99 -19.20
CA PRO A 351 -16.78 4.01 -18.96
C PRO A 351 -16.20 2.60 -18.94
N ALA A 352 -16.80 1.75 -18.12
CA ALA A 352 -16.41 0.35 -18.10
C ALA A 352 -16.50 -0.25 -19.51
N GLU A 353 -15.46 -0.99 -19.91
CA GLU A 353 -15.59 -1.84 -21.09
C GLU A 353 -16.71 -2.83 -20.87
N GLU A 354 -17.61 -2.97 -21.86
CA GLU A 354 -18.72 -3.91 -21.77
C GLU A 354 -18.75 -4.88 -22.96
N GLN A 355 -19.03 -6.14 -22.66
CA GLN A 355 -19.24 -7.17 -23.69
C GLN A 355 -20.46 -8.02 -23.37
N LYS A 356 -21.21 -8.36 -24.41
CA LYS A 356 -22.31 -9.31 -24.31
C LYS A 356 -21.80 -10.72 -24.37
N THR A 357 -22.41 -11.59 -23.57
CA THR A 357 -22.11 -13.02 -23.56
C THR A 357 -23.33 -13.83 -23.14
N ILE A 358 -23.21 -15.15 -23.11
CA ILE A 358 -24.27 -16.09 -22.75
C ILE A 358 -24.00 -16.68 -21.39
N LEU A 359 -24.97 -16.59 -20.49
CA LEU A 359 -24.93 -17.19 -19.17
C LEU A 359 -25.01 -18.72 -19.27
N LEU A 360 -24.03 -19.40 -18.71
CA LEU A 360 -23.92 -20.86 -18.73
C LEU A 360 -24.41 -21.51 -17.44
N ASP A 361 -24.04 -20.90 -16.29
CA ASP A 361 -24.31 -21.46 -14.98
C ASP A 361 -24.23 -20.38 -13.90
N VAL A 362 -24.79 -20.64 -12.72
CA VAL A 362 -24.58 -19.84 -11.50
C VAL A 362 -24.13 -20.77 -10.37
N ASP A 363 -22.90 -20.60 -9.94
CA ASP A 363 -22.32 -21.29 -8.79
C ASP A 363 -22.60 -20.52 -7.50
N PHE A 364 -22.82 -21.23 -6.39
CA PHE A 364 -23.02 -20.64 -5.07
C PHE A 364 -21.81 -20.94 -4.18
N ALA A 365 -20.88 -19.99 -4.14
CA ALA A 365 -19.66 -20.09 -3.35
C ALA A 365 -19.94 -19.81 -1.87
N ILE A 366 -19.25 -20.51 -0.98
CA ILE A 366 -19.29 -20.27 0.47
C ILE A 366 -18.05 -19.48 0.88
N GLY A 367 -18.24 -18.27 1.38
CA GLY A 367 -17.13 -17.42 1.86
C GLY A 367 -16.68 -17.78 3.29
N LEU A 368 -15.67 -17.07 3.78
CA LEU A 368 -15.05 -17.23 5.10
C LEU A 368 -16.05 -17.24 6.27
N GLY A 369 -16.99 -16.30 6.25
CA GLY A 369 -18.05 -16.19 7.25
C GLY A 369 -19.21 -17.17 7.05
N GLY A 370 -19.08 -18.10 6.09
CA GLY A 370 -20.15 -19.02 5.69
C GLY A 370 -21.17 -18.43 4.72
N ASN A 371 -21.10 -17.15 4.38
CA ASN A 371 -22.06 -16.49 3.50
C ASN A 371 -22.04 -17.10 2.11
N VAL A 372 -23.23 -17.30 1.55
CA VAL A 372 -23.43 -17.78 0.18
C VAL A 372 -23.34 -16.61 -0.79
N THR A 373 -22.41 -16.67 -1.72
CA THR A 373 -22.22 -15.67 -2.77
C THR A 373 -22.48 -16.31 -4.14
N PRO A 374 -23.49 -15.84 -4.89
CA PRO A 374 -23.74 -16.32 -6.24
C PRO A 374 -22.67 -15.78 -7.20
N VAL A 375 -22.12 -16.67 -8.04
CA VAL A 375 -21.09 -16.37 -9.04
C VAL A 375 -21.59 -16.86 -10.39
N ALA A 376 -21.84 -15.93 -11.30
CA ALA A 376 -22.23 -16.26 -12.68
C ALA A 376 -21.05 -16.83 -13.45
N LYS A 377 -21.27 -17.91 -14.22
CA LYS A 377 -20.35 -18.48 -15.20
C LYS A 377 -20.95 -18.28 -16.59
N PHE A 378 -20.17 -17.77 -17.52
CA PHE A 378 -20.64 -17.41 -18.85
C PHE A 378 -19.63 -17.82 -19.93
N LYS A 379 -20.02 -17.76 -21.21
CA LYS A 379 -19.07 -17.97 -22.29
C LYS A 379 -17.94 -16.95 -22.17
N PRO A 380 -16.67 -17.38 -22.28
CA PRO A 380 -15.54 -16.50 -22.08
C PRO A 380 -15.62 -15.25 -22.97
N VAL A 381 -15.26 -14.10 -22.39
CA VAL A 381 -15.10 -12.82 -23.10
C VAL A 381 -13.68 -12.31 -22.87
N ILE A 382 -13.12 -11.64 -23.87
CA ILE A 382 -11.81 -11.00 -23.76
C ILE A 382 -12.02 -9.53 -23.46
N MET A 383 -11.59 -9.08 -22.29
CA MET A 383 -11.70 -7.69 -21.85
C MET A 383 -10.35 -7.22 -21.28
N ARG A 384 -9.84 -6.10 -21.76
CA ARG A 384 -8.51 -5.58 -21.41
C ARG A 384 -7.40 -6.65 -21.55
N GLY A 385 -7.51 -7.51 -22.56
CA GLY A 385 -6.57 -8.61 -22.77
C GLY A 385 -6.70 -9.80 -21.83
N ASN A 386 -7.64 -9.79 -20.90
CA ASN A 386 -7.90 -10.90 -19.98
C ASN A 386 -9.12 -11.70 -20.41
N GLU A 387 -9.02 -13.03 -20.31
CA GLU A 387 -10.16 -13.91 -20.50
C GLU A 387 -11.01 -13.97 -19.24
N ILE A 388 -12.24 -13.44 -19.29
CA ILE A 388 -13.19 -13.42 -18.20
C ILE A 388 -14.24 -14.50 -18.41
N LYS A 389 -14.38 -15.41 -17.44
CA LYS A 389 -15.29 -16.57 -17.49
C LYS A 389 -16.37 -16.53 -16.41
N SER A 390 -16.18 -15.68 -15.40
CA SER A 390 -17.09 -15.59 -14.28
C SER A 390 -17.10 -14.20 -13.67
N ALA A 391 -18.20 -13.85 -13.02
CA ALA A 391 -18.34 -12.62 -12.28
C ALA A 391 -19.23 -12.83 -11.04
N SER A 392 -18.87 -12.19 -9.92
CA SER A 392 -19.69 -12.23 -8.72
C SER A 392 -20.99 -11.45 -8.93
N LEU A 393 -22.10 -12.02 -8.49
CA LEU A 393 -23.40 -11.34 -8.45
C LEU A 393 -23.61 -10.56 -7.14
N GLY A 394 -22.65 -10.62 -6.22
CA GLY A 394 -22.65 -9.91 -4.94
C GLY A 394 -23.53 -10.57 -3.89
N SER A 395 -24.85 -10.39 -3.95
CA SER A 395 -25.79 -10.93 -2.95
C SER A 395 -26.85 -11.84 -3.54
N ILE A 396 -27.46 -12.65 -2.69
CA ILE A 396 -28.62 -13.47 -3.06
C ILE A 396 -29.81 -12.59 -3.50
N ASP A 397 -30.01 -11.44 -2.88
CA ASP A 397 -31.10 -10.54 -3.25
C ASP A 397 -30.89 -9.95 -4.65
N ARG A 398 -29.65 -9.57 -4.98
CA ARG A 398 -29.34 -9.14 -6.36
C ARG A 398 -29.51 -10.28 -7.35
N PHE A 399 -29.10 -11.49 -7.01
CA PHE A 399 -29.31 -12.66 -7.84
C PHE A 399 -30.83 -12.87 -8.10
N LYS A 400 -31.69 -12.80 -7.06
CA LYS A 400 -33.13 -12.89 -7.18
C LYS A 400 -33.71 -11.79 -8.09
N SER A 401 -33.19 -10.55 -7.95
CA SER A 401 -33.67 -9.40 -8.75
C SER A 401 -33.33 -9.48 -10.23
N LEU A 402 -32.24 -10.17 -10.60
CA LEU A 402 -31.81 -10.33 -11.99
C LEU A 402 -32.65 -11.39 -12.75
N ASP A 403 -33.35 -12.29 -12.04
CA ASP A 403 -34.18 -13.36 -12.60
C ASP A 403 -33.53 -14.13 -13.76
N LEU A 404 -32.33 -14.65 -13.51
CA LEU A 404 -31.45 -15.25 -14.51
C LEU A 404 -31.89 -16.67 -14.88
N HIS A 405 -31.75 -17.01 -16.18
CA HIS A 405 -31.95 -18.35 -16.72
C HIS A 405 -30.73 -18.79 -17.52
N LYS A 406 -30.50 -20.07 -17.59
CA LYS A 406 -29.44 -20.65 -18.41
C LYS A 406 -29.70 -20.30 -19.87
N GLY A 407 -28.69 -19.73 -20.54
CA GLY A 407 -28.78 -19.27 -21.92
C GLY A 407 -29.13 -17.79 -22.08
N ASP A 408 -29.48 -17.09 -20.99
CA ASP A 408 -29.71 -15.63 -21.04
C ASP A 408 -28.50 -14.90 -21.61
N GLU A 409 -28.76 -13.89 -22.44
CA GLU A 409 -27.75 -12.91 -22.83
C GLU A 409 -27.52 -11.95 -21.66
N VAL A 410 -26.25 -11.75 -21.32
CA VAL A 410 -25.83 -10.89 -20.20
C VAL A 410 -24.71 -9.95 -20.65
N ILE A 411 -24.55 -8.80 -19.97
CA ILE A 411 -23.49 -7.84 -20.22
C ILE A 411 -22.48 -7.98 -19.10
N ILE A 412 -21.23 -8.21 -19.47
CA ILE A 412 -20.09 -8.17 -18.55
C ILE A 412 -19.46 -6.79 -18.69
N LYS A 413 -19.33 -6.12 -17.56
CA LYS A 413 -18.62 -4.83 -17.44
C LYS A 413 -17.35 -5.00 -16.63
N TYR A 414 -16.29 -4.32 -17.03
CA TYR A 414 -15.01 -4.41 -16.37
C TYR A 414 -14.47 -3.02 -16.01
N GLU A 415 -14.60 -2.61 -14.76
CA GLU A 415 -13.96 -1.41 -14.21
C GLU A 415 -12.68 -1.76 -13.45
N ILE A 416 -12.82 -2.21 -12.20
CA ILE A 416 -11.74 -2.69 -11.32
C ILE A 416 -11.78 -4.21 -11.25
N ILE A 417 -13.00 -4.75 -11.13
CA ILE A 417 -13.31 -6.19 -11.18
C ILE A 417 -14.44 -6.40 -12.18
N PRO A 418 -14.50 -7.57 -12.85
CA PRO A 418 -15.62 -7.86 -13.72
C PRO A 418 -16.92 -8.04 -12.92
N TYR A 419 -18.00 -7.46 -13.41
CA TYR A 419 -19.33 -7.65 -12.87
C TYR A 419 -20.36 -7.81 -13.97
N LEU A 420 -21.49 -8.46 -13.63
CA LEU A 420 -22.56 -8.79 -14.57
C LEU A 420 -23.72 -7.81 -14.42
N GLU A 421 -24.23 -7.33 -15.54
CA GLU A 421 -25.47 -6.57 -15.64
C GLU A 421 -26.42 -7.22 -16.66
N VAL A 422 -27.71 -6.93 -16.47
CA VAL A 422 -28.77 -7.28 -17.43
C VAL A 422 -29.63 -6.04 -17.64
N ASP A 423 -29.77 -5.62 -18.87
CA ASP A 423 -30.64 -4.49 -19.24
C ASP A 423 -31.49 -4.82 -20.48
N ALA A 424 -32.24 -3.85 -20.99
CA ALA A 424 -33.12 -4.04 -22.13
C ALA A 424 -32.46 -4.49 -23.43
N ARG A 425 -31.10 -4.42 -23.50
CA ARG A 425 -30.32 -4.86 -24.64
C ARG A 425 -30.04 -6.37 -24.64
N CYS A 426 -30.30 -7.06 -23.51
CA CYS A 426 -30.10 -8.48 -23.32
C CYS A 426 -31.33 -9.28 -23.76
N LYS A 427 -31.11 -10.39 -24.49
CA LYS A 427 -32.16 -11.33 -24.83
C LYS A 427 -32.31 -12.36 -23.71
N LYS A 428 -33.57 -12.60 -23.32
CA LYS A 428 -33.89 -13.68 -22.37
C LYS A 428 -34.11 -14.99 -23.09
N GLU A 429 -33.58 -16.08 -22.54
CA GLU A 429 -33.84 -17.44 -23.02
C GLU A 429 -35.13 -17.95 -22.38
N LEU A 430 -36.23 -17.90 -23.13
CA LEU A 430 -37.59 -18.21 -22.63
C LEU A 430 -37.75 -19.67 -22.17
N ASN A 431 -36.94 -20.58 -22.73
CA ASN A 431 -36.97 -22.01 -22.40
C ASN A 431 -35.80 -22.40 -21.48
N GLY A 432 -35.00 -21.42 -21.02
CA GLY A 432 -33.86 -21.64 -20.17
C GLY A 432 -34.23 -22.15 -18.77
N GLU A 433 -33.46 -23.08 -18.24
CA GLU A 433 -33.64 -23.53 -16.87
C GLU A 433 -33.36 -22.40 -15.88
N LYS A 434 -34.28 -22.18 -14.92
CA LYS A 434 -34.13 -21.19 -13.86
C LYS A 434 -33.20 -21.72 -12.79
N PHE A 435 -32.18 -20.94 -12.45
CA PHE A 435 -31.24 -21.32 -11.39
C PHE A 435 -31.92 -21.28 -10.01
N ARG A 436 -31.69 -22.33 -9.22
CA ARG A 436 -32.28 -22.49 -7.90
C ARG A 436 -31.23 -22.19 -6.81
N ILE A 437 -31.61 -21.41 -5.82
CA ILE A 437 -30.81 -21.18 -4.64
C ILE A 437 -30.67 -22.48 -3.87
N PRO A 438 -29.46 -22.94 -3.51
CA PRO A 438 -29.26 -24.16 -2.80
C PRO A 438 -29.85 -24.08 -1.39
N THR A 439 -30.45 -25.17 -0.91
CA THR A 439 -30.92 -25.31 0.45
C THR A 439 -29.88 -25.92 1.40
N HIS A 440 -28.84 -26.55 0.83
CA HIS A 440 -27.77 -27.21 1.56
C HIS A 440 -26.41 -26.74 1.06
N CYS A 441 -25.45 -26.72 1.95
CA CYS A 441 -24.05 -26.39 1.65
C CYS A 441 -23.42 -27.49 0.78
N LYS A 442 -22.86 -27.13 -0.36
CA LYS A 442 -22.22 -28.08 -1.28
C LYS A 442 -20.94 -28.73 -0.72
N TYR A 443 -20.35 -28.15 0.32
CA TYR A 443 -19.09 -28.65 0.90
C TYR A 443 -19.30 -29.58 2.10
N CYS A 444 -20.29 -29.34 2.94
CA CYS A 444 -20.52 -30.13 4.15
C CYS A 444 -21.93 -30.74 4.26
N GLY A 445 -22.82 -30.51 3.29
CA GLY A 445 -24.17 -31.04 3.26
C GLY A 445 -25.14 -30.44 4.30
N CYS A 446 -24.70 -29.57 5.19
CA CYS A 446 -25.55 -28.95 6.20
C CYS A 446 -26.57 -28.00 5.56
N ARG A 447 -27.76 -27.92 6.16
CA ARG A 447 -28.79 -26.98 5.73
C ARG A 447 -28.28 -25.53 5.86
N LEU A 448 -28.45 -24.73 4.82
CA LEU A 448 -28.17 -23.31 4.83
C LEU A 448 -29.25 -22.58 5.64
N ILE A 449 -28.87 -21.53 6.36
CA ILE A 449 -29.76 -20.68 7.16
C ILE A 449 -29.70 -19.24 6.68
N GLU A 450 -30.81 -18.53 6.79
CA GLU A 450 -30.92 -17.10 6.47
C GLU A 450 -30.87 -16.29 7.76
N ASP A 451 -29.71 -15.61 8.01
CA ASP A 451 -29.48 -14.81 9.23
C ASP A 451 -28.29 -13.87 9.09
N PRO A 452 -28.45 -12.59 8.80
CA PRO A 452 -29.51 -11.97 7.97
C PRO A 452 -29.34 -12.31 6.49
N VAL A 453 -28.29 -13.01 6.10
CA VAL A 453 -27.99 -13.48 4.73
C VAL A 453 -27.93 -15.00 4.73
N LEU A 454 -28.14 -15.60 3.56
CA LEU A 454 -28.01 -17.05 3.40
C LEU A 454 -26.57 -17.50 3.70
N LYS A 455 -26.41 -18.42 4.67
CA LYS A 455 -25.09 -18.87 5.11
C LYS A 455 -25.05 -20.33 5.53
N CYS A 456 -23.88 -20.95 5.45
CA CYS A 456 -23.54 -22.19 6.11
C CYS A 456 -23.11 -21.91 7.56
N ALA A 457 -23.86 -22.41 8.52
CA ALA A 457 -23.57 -22.22 9.96
C ALA A 457 -22.61 -23.28 10.55
N ASN A 458 -22.22 -24.29 9.78
CA ASN A 458 -21.31 -25.33 10.24
C ASN A 458 -19.88 -24.81 10.33
N ASP A 459 -19.34 -24.67 11.54
CA ASP A 459 -17.96 -24.22 11.78
C ASP A 459 -16.92 -25.21 11.24
N ASN A 460 -17.27 -26.51 11.15
CA ASN A 460 -16.42 -27.56 10.60
C ASN A 460 -16.57 -27.74 9.08
N CYS A 461 -17.19 -26.80 8.39
CA CYS A 461 -17.27 -26.82 6.93
C CYS A 461 -15.88 -26.63 6.32
N SER A 462 -15.45 -27.51 5.42
CA SER A 462 -14.14 -27.47 4.77
C SER A 462 -13.86 -26.10 4.11
N SER A 463 -14.85 -25.56 3.40
CA SER A 463 -14.71 -24.23 2.79
C SER A 463 -14.46 -23.11 3.81
N ARG A 464 -15.09 -23.17 4.99
CA ARG A 464 -14.87 -22.20 6.07
C ARG A 464 -13.50 -22.35 6.73
N ILE A 465 -13.06 -23.60 6.97
CA ILE A 465 -11.74 -23.88 7.55
C ILE A 465 -10.65 -23.37 6.60
N ILE A 466 -10.66 -23.81 5.34
CA ILE A 466 -9.70 -23.37 4.31
C ILE A 466 -9.70 -21.85 4.20
N GLY A 467 -10.90 -21.27 4.11
CA GLY A 467 -11.04 -19.84 4.01
C GLY A 467 -10.49 -19.08 5.21
N ASN A 468 -10.71 -19.54 6.44
CA ASN A 468 -10.15 -18.93 7.66
C ASN A 468 -8.62 -19.00 7.67
N VAL A 469 -8.03 -20.13 7.28
CA VAL A 469 -6.57 -20.30 7.18
C VAL A 469 -5.99 -19.35 6.12
N VAL A 470 -6.59 -19.28 4.94
CA VAL A 470 -6.16 -18.37 3.86
C VAL A 470 -6.29 -16.91 4.27
N ASN A 471 -7.38 -16.53 4.95
CA ASN A 471 -7.53 -15.17 5.47
C ASN A 471 -6.44 -14.84 6.49
N TYR A 472 -6.14 -15.76 7.40
CA TYR A 472 -5.07 -15.59 8.38
C TYR A 472 -3.72 -15.39 7.68
N ILE A 473 -3.35 -16.24 6.74
CA ILE A 473 -2.13 -16.16 5.94
C ILE A 473 -2.02 -14.78 5.28
N ASN A 474 -3.08 -14.33 4.60
CA ASN A 474 -3.10 -13.05 3.90
C ASN A 474 -2.99 -11.85 4.87
N LYS A 475 -3.68 -11.90 6.02
CA LYS A 475 -3.65 -10.82 7.01
C LYS A 475 -2.32 -10.73 7.75
N MET A 476 -1.74 -11.88 8.06
CA MET A 476 -0.40 -11.98 8.65
C MET A 476 0.71 -11.75 7.62
N ARG A 477 0.35 -11.63 6.31
CA ARG A 477 1.29 -11.46 5.20
C ARG A 477 2.32 -12.61 5.16
N ILE A 478 1.87 -13.84 5.43
CA ILE A 478 2.70 -15.04 5.30
C ILE A 478 2.86 -15.34 3.83
N GLU A 479 4.11 -15.41 3.37
CA GLU A 479 4.43 -15.63 1.96
C GLU A 479 4.55 -17.12 1.63
N ASN A 480 4.56 -17.44 0.34
CA ASN A 480 4.78 -18.78 -0.22
C ASN A 480 3.69 -19.83 0.09
N ILE A 481 2.54 -19.42 0.58
CA ILE A 481 1.39 -20.30 0.84
C ILE A 481 0.17 -19.81 0.07
N SER A 482 -0.19 -20.51 -0.99
CA SER A 482 -1.37 -20.21 -1.80
C SER A 482 -2.63 -20.93 -1.27
N ILE A 483 -3.80 -20.50 -1.74
CA ILE A 483 -5.06 -21.22 -1.47
C ILE A 483 -4.98 -22.69 -1.96
N GLY A 484 -4.32 -22.96 -3.10
CA GLY A 484 -4.09 -24.31 -3.59
C GLY A 484 -3.26 -25.15 -2.61
N THR A 485 -2.18 -24.56 -2.06
CA THR A 485 -1.35 -25.18 -1.03
C THR A 485 -2.17 -25.55 0.20
N VAL A 486 -2.97 -24.61 0.73
CA VAL A 486 -3.83 -24.84 1.90
C VAL A 486 -4.86 -25.93 1.63
N THR A 487 -5.50 -25.91 0.44
CA THR A 487 -6.49 -26.92 0.05
C THR A 487 -5.86 -28.31 -0.01
N THR A 488 -4.71 -28.44 -0.67
CA THR A 488 -4.01 -29.73 -0.79
C THR A 488 -3.61 -30.29 0.59
N LEU A 489 -3.08 -29.45 1.47
CA LEU A 489 -2.70 -29.87 2.82
C LEU A 489 -3.92 -30.18 3.71
N PHE A 490 -5.05 -29.49 3.49
CA PHE A 490 -6.31 -29.78 4.15
C PHE A 490 -6.88 -31.12 3.71
N ASP A 491 -6.91 -31.43 2.42
CA ASP A 491 -7.41 -32.68 1.87
C ASP A 491 -6.59 -33.89 2.32
N ARG A 492 -5.31 -33.67 2.69
CA ARG A 492 -4.43 -34.68 3.30
C ARG A 492 -4.57 -34.77 4.84
N GLY A 493 -5.41 -33.90 5.44
CA GLY A 493 -5.61 -33.90 6.90
C GLY A 493 -4.45 -33.28 7.70
N ILE A 494 -3.46 -32.67 7.03
CA ILE A 494 -2.31 -32.01 7.65
C ILE A 494 -2.76 -30.64 8.23
N ILE A 495 -3.51 -29.84 7.44
CA ILE A 495 -4.12 -28.60 7.93
C ILE A 495 -5.55 -28.89 8.39
N LYS A 496 -5.85 -28.53 9.64
CA LYS A 496 -7.19 -28.62 10.26
C LYS A 496 -7.71 -27.28 10.75
N GLY A 497 -6.85 -26.27 10.83
CA GLY A 497 -7.12 -24.91 11.30
C GLY A 497 -5.87 -24.06 11.21
N ILE A 498 -5.96 -22.85 11.76
CA ILE A 498 -4.83 -21.90 11.79
C ILE A 498 -3.65 -22.47 12.59
N GLU A 499 -3.94 -23.17 13.68
CA GLU A 499 -2.96 -23.80 14.57
C GLU A 499 -2.03 -24.74 13.81
N SER A 500 -2.59 -25.48 12.84
CA SER A 500 -1.82 -26.45 12.04
C SER A 500 -0.70 -25.83 11.21
N LEU A 501 -0.75 -24.52 10.93
CA LEU A 501 0.34 -23.83 10.24
C LEU A 501 1.65 -23.89 11.02
N TYR A 502 1.56 -23.84 12.35
CA TYR A 502 2.72 -23.81 13.25
C TYR A 502 3.27 -25.19 13.62
N THR A 503 2.53 -26.25 13.25
CA THR A 503 2.94 -27.66 13.43
C THR A 503 3.32 -28.34 12.11
N LEU A 504 3.37 -27.62 10.99
CA LEU A 504 3.76 -28.18 9.67
C LEU A 504 5.16 -28.79 9.67
N LYS A 505 6.05 -28.37 10.58
CA LYS A 505 7.39 -28.94 10.74
C LYS A 505 7.35 -30.43 11.09
N ASP A 506 6.33 -30.86 11.81
CA ASP A 506 6.15 -32.25 12.26
C ASP A 506 5.70 -33.18 11.12
N HIS A 507 5.24 -32.59 9.99
CA HIS A 507 4.74 -33.29 8.81
C HIS A 507 5.67 -33.17 7.59
N LYS A 508 6.98 -32.93 7.80
CA LYS A 508 7.94 -32.69 6.71
C LYS A 508 7.89 -33.82 5.67
N ASP A 509 8.03 -35.05 6.09
CA ASP A 509 8.14 -36.20 5.17
C ASP A 509 6.85 -36.41 4.38
N GLU A 510 5.70 -36.24 5.02
CA GLU A 510 4.39 -36.31 4.37
C GLU A 510 4.20 -35.20 3.31
N ILE A 511 4.68 -33.96 3.61
CA ILE A 511 4.52 -32.83 2.71
C ILE A 511 5.40 -32.97 1.47
N ILE A 512 6.67 -33.36 1.62
CA ILE A 512 7.61 -33.50 0.48
C ILE A 512 7.24 -34.61 -0.48
N GLU A 513 6.46 -35.61 -0.05
CA GLU A 513 5.95 -36.70 -0.88
C GLU A 513 4.72 -36.31 -1.70
N ILE A 514 4.11 -35.16 -1.43
CA ILE A 514 2.95 -34.69 -2.21
C ILE A 514 3.42 -34.27 -3.61
N PRO A 515 2.79 -34.76 -4.69
CA PRO A 515 3.11 -34.31 -6.04
C PRO A 515 3.05 -32.81 -6.20
N GLY A 516 4.14 -32.19 -6.65
CA GLY A 516 4.28 -30.73 -6.76
C GLY A 516 4.83 -30.04 -5.52
N PHE A 517 5.04 -30.76 -4.41
CA PHE A 517 5.70 -30.26 -3.20
C PHE A 517 7.06 -30.95 -3.07
N GLY A 518 8.14 -30.26 -3.36
CA GLY A 518 9.49 -30.76 -3.12
C GLY A 518 10.08 -30.11 -1.85
N ILE A 519 11.29 -30.52 -1.49
CA ILE A 519 12.03 -29.98 -0.32
C ILE A 519 12.06 -28.44 -0.35
N LYS A 520 12.38 -27.84 -1.49
CA LYS A 520 12.43 -26.37 -1.63
C LYS A 520 11.07 -25.70 -1.40
N SER A 521 9.98 -26.32 -1.86
CA SER A 521 8.63 -25.79 -1.61
C SER A 521 8.27 -25.86 -0.14
N TYR A 522 8.61 -26.97 0.54
CA TYR A 522 8.45 -27.12 1.97
C TYR A 522 9.25 -26.05 2.75
N GLU A 523 10.53 -25.89 2.44
CA GLU A 523 11.39 -24.89 3.09
C GLU A 523 10.86 -23.46 2.91
N ASN A 524 10.37 -23.11 1.73
CA ASN A 524 9.75 -21.81 1.49
C ASN A 524 8.49 -21.59 2.34
N ILE A 525 7.63 -22.61 2.46
CA ILE A 525 6.44 -22.55 3.31
C ILE A 525 6.83 -22.30 4.77
N ILE A 526 7.78 -23.10 5.30
CA ILE A 526 8.23 -22.95 6.68
C ILE A 526 8.89 -21.60 6.92
N SER A 527 9.77 -21.16 6.02
CA SER A 527 10.41 -19.84 6.09
C SER A 527 9.39 -18.70 6.09
N GLY A 528 8.35 -18.79 5.25
CA GLY A 528 7.26 -17.81 5.24
C GLY A 528 6.55 -17.70 6.59
N ILE A 529 6.27 -18.82 7.25
CA ILE A 529 5.62 -18.87 8.56
C ILE A 529 6.56 -18.31 9.64
N GLU A 530 7.81 -18.76 9.67
CA GLU A 530 8.79 -18.36 10.69
C GLU A 530 9.08 -16.85 10.62
N SER A 531 9.14 -16.27 9.41
CA SER A 531 9.37 -14.83 9.20
C SER A 531 8.29 -13.93 9.81
N LYS A 532 7.13 -14.50 10.20
CA LYS A 532 5.96 -13.78 10.74
C LYS A 532 5.64 -14.18 12.19
N LYS A 533 6.63 -14.64 12.93
CA LYS A 533 6.45 -14.92 14.37
C LYS A 533 6.41 -13.67 15.24
N ASP A 534 7.04 -12.60 14.81
CA ASP A 534 7.07 -11.32 15.53
C ASP A 534 5.92 -10.43 15.07
N VAL A 535 4.89 -10.27 15.90
CA VAL A 535 3.64 -9.59 15.52
C VAL A 535 3.13 -8.66 16.62
N TYR A 536 2.41 -7.60 16.22
CA TYR A 536 1.66 -6.81 17.19
C TYR A 536 0.33 -7.49 17.55
N ALA A 537 -0.11 -7.32 18.80
CA ALA A 537 -1.36 -7.89 19.28
C ALA A 537 -2.58 -7.54 18.40
N TYR A 538 -2.66 -6.31 17.88
CA TYR A 538 -3.76 -5.87 17.02
C TYR A 538 -3.72 -6.53 15.63
N GLU A 539 -2.55 -6.82 15.09
CA GLU A 539 -2.40 -7.55 13.82
C GLU A 539 -2.90 -8.99 13.99
N LEU A 540 -2.45 -9.65 15.06
CA LEU A 540 -2.89 -11.00 15.40
C LEU A 540 -4.42 -11.09 15.55
N LEU A 541 -5.00 -10.25 16.40
CA LEU A 541 -6.45 -10.21 16.62
C LEU A 541 -7.23 -9.83 15.36
N GLY A 542 -6.66 -9.00 14.49
CA GLY A 542 -7.23 -8.64 13.19
C GLY A 542 -7.21 -9.78 12.17
N ALA A 543 -6.28 -10.73 12.33
CA ALA A 543 -6.07 -11.85 11.41
C ALA A 543 -6.93 -13.10 11.72
N ILE A 544 -7.34 -13.30 12.97
CA ILE A 544 -8.07 -14.51 13.40
C ILE A 544 -9.49 -14.65 12.82
N GLY A 545 -9.98 -13.68 12.05
CA GLY A 545 -11.21 -13.79 11.26
C GLY A 545 -12.50 -13.51 12.03
N ILE A 546 -12.55 -12.49 12.87
CA ILE A 546 -13.80 -12.00 13.49
C ILE A 546 -14.59 -11.18 12.46
N PRO A 547 -15.82 -11.56 12.11
CA PRO A 547 -16.58 -10.89 11.05
C PRO A 547 -16.83 -9.39 11.30
N GLY A 548 -16.33 -8.54 10.40
CA GLY A 548 -16.51 -7.09 10.46
C GLY A 548 -15.63 -6.38 11.51
N ILE A 549 -14.71 -7.09 12.15
CA ILE A 549 -13.72 -6.57 13.08
C ILE A 549 -12.32 -6.90 12.53
N GLY A 550 -11.52 -5.89 12.27
CA GLY A 550 -10.18 -6.06 11.71
C GLY A 550 -9.11 -5.33 12.52
N GLU A 551 -7.89 -5.37 12.01
CA GLU A 551 -6.67 -4.79 12.58
C GLU A 551 -6.88 -3.35 13.08
N LYS A 552 -7.42 -2.44 12.25
CA LYS A 552 -7.68 -1.04 12.64
C LYS A 552 -8.62 -0.89 13.84
N THR A 553 -9.55 -1.83 14.00
CA THR A 553 -10.47 -1.82 15.15
C THR A 553 -9.75 -2.26 16.41
N PHE A 554 -8.98 -3.36 16.34
CA PHE A 554 -8.20 -3.82 17.48
C PHE A 554 -7.08 -2.85 17.86
N LYS A 555 -6.46 -2.19 16.89
CA LYS A 555 -5.49 -1.12 17.18
C LYS A 555 -6.12 -0.03 18.07
N LYS A 556 -7.35 0.42 17.76
CA LYS A 556 -8.10 1.36 18.61
C LYS A 556 -8.44 0.78 19.99
N VAL A 557 -8.82 -0.49 20.07
CA VAL A 557 -9.11 -1.13 21.36
C VAL A 557 -7.86 -1.18 22.23
N LEU A 558 -6.74 -1.59 21.67
CA LEU A 558 -5.48 -1.73 22.39
C LEU A 558 -4.78 -0.38 22.70
N THR A 559 -5.31 0.76 22.26
CA THR A 559 -4.89 2.07 22.76
C THR A 559 -5.50 2.40 24.12
N VAL A 560 -6.62 1.77 24.51
CA VAL A 560 -7.34 2.07 25.76
C VAL A 560 -7.24 0.96 26.80
N MET A 561 -6.82 -0.23 26.41
CA MET A 561 -6.61 -1.37 27.31
C MET A 561 -5.53 -2.30 26.77
N SER A 562 -4.84 -3.03 27.65
CA SER A 562 -3.88 -4.06 27.27
C SER A 562 -4.56 -5.31 26.73
N LEU A 563 -3.80 -6.17 26.03
CA LEU A 563 -4.33 -7.46 25.55
C LEU A 563 -4.85 -8.36 26.66
N PRO A 564 -4.14 -8.54 27.80
CA PRO A 564 -4.66 -9.30 28.94
C PRO A 564 -5.99 -8.75 29.47
N GLU A 565 -6.10 -7.42 29.66
CA GLU A 565 -7.35 -6.77 30.10
C GLU A 565 -8.50 -6.98 29.12
N LEU A 566 -8.22 -6.89 27.80
CA LEU A 566 -9.22 -7.18 26.76
C LEU A 566 -9.77 -8.60 26.90
N LEU A 567 -8.89 -9.59 27.07
CA LEU A 567 -9.29 -11.00 27.21
C LEU A 567 -10.09 -11.24 28.50
N GLU A 568 -9.70 -10.61 29.61
CA GLU A 568 -10.42 -10.69 30.89
C GLU A 568 -11.79 -10.04 30.80
N TYR A 569 -11.88 -8.80 30.29
CA TYR A 569 -13.16 -8.07 30.13
C TYR A 569 -14.13 -8.79 29.19
N CYS A 570 -13.58 -9.47 28.16
CA CYS A 570 -14.41 -10.32 27.29
C CYS A 570 -15.02 -11.49 28.08
N LYS A 571 -14.26 -12.17 28.94
CA LYS A 571 -14.74 -13.28 29.78
C LYS A 571 -15.76 -12.85 30.81
N GLU A 572 -15.53 -11.73 31.45
CA GLU A 572 -16.39 -11.16 32.50
C GLU A 572 -17.61 -10.41 31.98
N ASN A 573 -17.78 -10.29 30.66
CA ASN A 573 -18.87 -9.55 30.02
C ASN A 573 -18.87 -8.03 30.30
N MET A 574 -17.70 -7.46 30.62
CA MET A 574 -17.54 -6.05 31.02
C MET A 574 -17.00 -5.14 29.91
N LEU A 575 -16.76 -5.66 28.72
CA LEU A 575 -16.09 -4.94 27.64
C LEU A 575 -16.85 -3.70 27.13
N MET A 576 -18.18 -3.72 27.20
CA MET A 576 -19.00 -2.64 26.62
C MET A 576 -18.76 -1.29 27.27
N SER A 577 -18.67 -1.21 28.60
CA SER A 577 -18.47 0.03 29.35
C SER A 577 -17.16 0.73 29.00
N SER A 578 -16.11 -0.05 28.70
CA SER A 578 -14.79 0.45 28.36
C SER A 578 -14.66 0.89 26.91
N LEU A 579 -15.31 0.16 25.97
CA LEU A 579 -15.15 0.41 24.55
C LEU A 579 -16.11 1.45 23.96
N ILE A 580 -17.29 1.66 24.59
CA ILE A 580 -18.30 2.58 24.04
C ILE A 580 -17.81 4.05 24.02
N GLN A 581 -16.80 4.37 24.79
CA GLN A 581 -16.17 5.69 24.81
C GLN A 581 -15.24 5.95 23.62
N ILE A 582 -14.85 4.91 22.88
CA ILE A 582 -13.99 5.03 21.71
C ILE A 582 -14.80 5.62 20.55
N LYS A 583 -14.30 6.68 19.95
CA LYS A 583 -14.94 7.33 18.78
C LYS A 583 -15.19 6.32 17.66
N GLY A 584 -16.48 6.18 17.27
CA GLY A 584 -16.92 5.28 16.21
C GLY A 584 -17.32 3.89 16.70
N PHE A 585 -17.20 3.58 18.00
CA PHE A 585 -17.73 2.34 18.60
C PHE A 585 -19.18 2.54 19.03
N LYS A 586 -20.00 1.57 18.68
CA LYS A 586 -21.40 1.47 19.09
C LYS A 586 -21.61 0.11 19.76
N GLU A 587 -22.70 -0.04 20.48
CA GLU A 587 -23.04 -1.29 21.15
C GLU A 587 -22.87 -2.53 20.27
N LYS A 588 -23.35 -2.50 19.03
CA LYS A 588 -23.18 -3.60 18.06
C LYS A 588 -21.72 -3.97 17.80
N THR A 589 -20.81 -3.01 17.79
CA THR A 589 -19.39 -3.25 17.58
C THR A 589 -18.76 -3.90 18.80
N CYS A 590 -19.10 -3.42 20.00
CA CYS A 590 -18.61 -3.97 21.27
C CYS A 590 -19.07 -5.43 21.44
N ILE A 591 -20.34 -5.74 21.17
CA ILE A 591 -20.89 -7.10 21.21
C ILE A 591 -20.18 -8.03 20.20
N LYS A 592 -19.89 -7.54 18.98
CA LYS A 592 -19.16 -8.33 17.98
C LYS A 592 -17.74 -8.65 18.42
N ILE A 593 -17.03 -7.68 18.99
CA ILE A 593 -15.67 -7.88 19.51
C ILE A 593 -15.72 -8.94 20.61
N GLN A 594 -16.58 -8.76 21.59
CA GLN A 594 -16.69 -9.66 22.73
C GLN A 594 -17.02 -11.08 22.32
N LYS A 595 -18.10 -11.29 21.55
CA LYS A 595 -18.49 -12.61 21.06
C LYS A 595 -17.41 -13.23 20.17
N GLY A 596 -16.79 -12.42 19.31
CA GLY A 596 -15.73 -12.88 18.42
C GLY A 596 -14.47 -13.32 19.16
N VAL A 597 -14.02 -12.56 20.15
CA VAL A 597 -12.85 -12.90 20.99
C VAL A 597 -13.15 -14.17 21.79
N ILE A 598 -14.30 -14.27 22.47
CA ILE A 598 -14.67 -15.46 23.24
C ILE A 598 -14.73 -16.70 22.35
N SER A 599 -15.34 -16.59 21.16
CA SER A 599 -15.45 -17.74 20.23
C SER A 599 -14.10 -18.25 19.71
N LYS A 600 -13.05 -17.44 19.80
CA LYS A 600 -11.69 -17.72 19.33
C LYS A 600 -10.67 -17.80 20.48
N ILE A 601 -11.12 -17.82 21.72
CA ILE A 601 -10.25 -17.67 22.89
C ILE A 601 -9.13 -18.73 22.95
N ASN A 602 -9.45 -20.00 22.63
CA ASN A 602 -8.47 -21.09 22.63
C ASN A 602 -7.40 -20.89 21.54
N LEU A 603 -7.83 -20.48 20.34
CA LEU A 603 -6.92 -20.12 19.26
C LEU A 603 -6.02 -18.94 19.65
N ILE A 604 -6.58 -17.92 20.30
CA ILE A 604 -5.81 -16.76 20.77
C ILE A 604 -4.73 -17.21 21.74
N TYR A 605 -5.05 -18.01 22.75
CA TYR A 605 -4.06 -18.51 23.70
C TYR A 605 -2.98 -19.35 23.03
N PHE A 606 -3.36 -20.27 22.14
CA PHE A 606 -2.40 -21.05 21.37
C PHE A 606 -1.42 -20.13 20.60
N LEU A 607 -1.95 -19.08 19.95
CA LEU A 607 -1.12 -18.16 19.17
C LEU A 607 -0.25 -17.27 20.05
N LEU A 608 -0.72 -16.90 21.25
CA LEU A 608 0.09 -16.14 22.22
C LEU A 608 1.27 -16.97 22.77
N ASP A 609 1.08 -18.30 22.91
CA ASP A 609 2.16 -19.20 23.31
C ASP A 609 3.14 -19.51 22.16
N THR A 610 2.70 -19.31 20.91
CA THR A 610 3.47 -19.69 19.71
C THR A 610 4.22 -18.51 19.07
N LEU A 611 3.69 -17.29 19.22
CA LEU A 611 4.17 -16.07 18.57
C LEU A 611 4.83 -15.12 19.56
N ASN A 612 5.77 -14.35 19.08
CA ASN A 612 6.39 -13.26 19.84
C ASN A 612 5.53 -12.00 19.73
N ILE A 613 4.77 -11.68 20.77
CA ILE A 613 3.90 -10.52 20.75
C ILE A 613 4.71 -9.26 21.07
N LYS A 614 4.80 -8.36 20.08
CA LYS A 614 5.40 -7.03 20.25
C LYS A 614 4.46 -6.13 21.05
N GLU A 615 4.95 -5.52 22.10
CA GLU A 615 4.23 -4.46 22.81
C GLU A 615 4.42 -3.14 22.05
N GLU A 616 3.33 -2.51 21.59
CA GLU A 616 3.39 -1.07 21.31
C GLU A 616 3.62 -0.39 22.68
N LYS A 617 4.68 0.42 22.78
CA LYS A 617 4.81 1.34 23.93
C LYS A 617 3.67 2.34 23.79
N ASN A 618 2.50 2.01 24.36
CA ASN A 618 1.38 2.92 24.46
C ASN A 618 1.81 4.09 25.35
N GLN A 619 2.20 5.19 24.74
CA GLN A 619 2.22 6.46 25.46
C GLN A 619 0.75 6.80 25.76
N PRO A 620 0.43 7.20 27.00
CA PRO A 620 -0.92 7.57 27.35
C PRO A 620 -1.40 8.68 26.41
N TYR A 621 -2.63 8.54 25.89
CA TYR A 621 -3.25 9.53 25.01
C TYR A 621 -3.27 10.90 25.67
N LYS A 622 -2.53 11.86 25.10
CA LYS A 622 -2.41 13.22 25.67
C LYS A 622 -3.43 14.22 25.11
N GLY A 623 -4.12 13.87 24.03
CA GLY A 623 -5.12 14.71 23.39
C GLY A 623 -4.84 14.94 21.91
N GLN A 624 -5.70 15.73 21.25
CA GLN A 624 -5.52 16.10 19.86
C GLN A 624 -4.74 17.40 19.71
N VAL A 625 -3.85 17.43 18.71
CA VAL A 625 -3.11 18.62 18.27
C VAL A 625 -3.53 18.99 16.87
N CYS A 626 -3.75 20.26 16.61
CA CYS A 626 -4.09 20.78 15.29
C CYS A 626 -3.03 21.80 14.83
N PHE A 627 -2.73 21.81 13.54
CA PHE A 627 -1.84 22.78 12.92
C PHE A 627 -2.63 23.83 12.12
N SER A 628 -2.18 25.08 12.12
CA SER A 628 -2.74 26.14 11.31
C SER A 628 -1.64 26.95 10.62
N LYS A 629 -1.67 27.01 9.30
CA LYS A 629 -0.72 27.74 8.44
C LYS A 629 0.74 27.28 8.53
N ILE A 630 1.00 26.20 9.25
CA ILE A 630 2.29 25.53 9.34
C ILE A 630 2.04 24.03 9.39
N ARG A 631 2.97 23.23 8.89
CA ARG A 631 3.00 21.80 9.04
C ARG A 631 4.45 21.33 9.04
N ASP A 632 4.79 20.44 9.96
CA ASP A 632 6.12 19.89 10.13
C ASP A 632 5.99 18.37 10.32
N ASP A 633 6.31 17.59 9.31
CA ASP A 633 6.12 16.14 9.30
C ASP A 633 7.02 15.43 10.33
N ILE A 634 8.20 15.98 10.63
CA ILE A 634 9.11 15.42 11.63
C ILE A 634 8.50 15.63 13.01
N PHE A 635 7.99 16.83 13.23
CA PHE A 635 7.37 17.19 14.50
C PHE A 635 6.01 16.49 14.71
N GLU A 636 5.23 16.30 13.66
CA GLU A 636 4.01 15.47 13.72
C GLU A 636 4.32 14.05 14.19
N LYS A 637 5.38 13.42 13.65
CA LYS A 637 5.84 12.10 14.10
C LYS A 637 6.24 12.10 15.57
N LEU A 638 6.99 13.10 16.00
CA LEU A 638 7.39 13.26 17.40
C LEU A 638 6.18 13.40 18.33
N LEU A 639 5.18 14.20 17.92
CA LEU A 639 3.93 14.36 18.68
C LEU A 639 3.16 13.03 18.80
N ILE A 640 3.08 12.28 17.72
CA ILE A 640 2.44 10.95 17.70
C ILE A 640 3.21 10.00 18.63
N GLU A 641 4.53 9.98 18.57
CA GLU A 641 5.39 9.19 19.47
C GLU A 641 5.22 9.57 20.93
N LYS A 642 4.88 10.82 21.20
CA LYS A 642 4.62 11.33 22.55
C LYS A 642 3.16 11.13 23.01
N GLY A 643 2.31 10.49 22.23
CA GLY A 643 0.93 10.15 22.57
C GLY A 643 -0.12 11.19 22.16
N TYR A 644 0.21 12.12 21.25
CA TYR A 644 -0.76 13.05 20.70
C TYR A 644 -1.35 12.52 19.38
N GLU A 645 -2.62 12.83 19.13
CA GLU A 645 -3.29 12.58 17.86
C GLU A 645 -3.30 13.85 17.00
N ILE A 646 -2.84 13.76 15.75
CA ILE A 646 -2.88 14.91 14.83
C ILE A 646 -4.27 15.02 14.19
N SER A 647 -4.85 16.22 14.25
CA SER A 647 -6.16 16.51 13.69
C SER A 647 -6.10 17.66 12.68
N ASP A 648 -6.73 17.49 11.52
CA ASP A 648 -6.82 18.57 10.53
C ASP A 648 -7.82 19.68 10.92
N ASN A 649 -8.71 19.40 11.86
CA ASN A 649 -9.76 20.33 12.26
C ASN A 649 -9.82 20.49 13.77
N ILE A 650 -10.10 21.72 14.21
CA ILE A 650 -10.36 22.02 15.61
C ILE A 650 -11.72 21.48 16.02
N ASN A 651 -11.73 20.71 17.10
CA ASN A 651 -12.92 20.19 17.75
C ASN A 651 -12.75 20.23 19.30
N LYS A 652 -13.76 19.77 20.03
CA LYS A 652 -13.75 19.78 21.52
C LYS A 652 -12.65 18.94 22.16
N ASN A 653 -12.03 18.02 21.42
CA ASN A 653 -10.94 17.15 21.89
C ASN A 653 -9.56 17.72 21.57
N THR A 654 -9.48 18.80 20.78
CA THR A 654 -8.23 19.48 20.48
C THR A 654 -7.71 20.15 21.75
N LYS A 655 -6.47 19.88 22.14
CA LYS A 655 -5.78 20.45 23.29
C LYS A 655 -4.89 21.61 22.91
N ILE A 656 -4.22 21.51 21.77
CA ILE A 656 -3.20 22.45 21.33
C ILE A 656 -3.44 22.80 19.87
N LEU A 657 -3.37 24.08 19.53
CA LEU A 657 -3.27 24.59 18.17
C LEU A 657 -1.86 25.13 17.94
N ILE A 658 -1.14 24.54 17.00
CA ILE A 658 0.22 24.97 16.63
C ILE A 658 0.14 25.93 15.45
N VAL A 659 0.83 27.05 15.59
CA VAL A 659 0.87 28.16 14.61
C VAL A 659 2.31 28.60 14.37
N PRO A 660 2.64 29.23 13.20
CA PRO A 660 3.99 29.74 12.95
C PRO A 660 4.30 31.01 13.79
N SER A 661 3.30 31.81 14.12
CA SER A 661 3.40 33.01 14.96
C SER A 661 2.06 33.30 15.65
N LEU A 662 2.09 33.92 16.81
CA LEU A 662 0.89 34.31 17.56
C LEU A 662 0.14 35.49 16.93
N ASP A 663 0.78 36.26 16.08
CA ASP A 663 0.23 37.48 15.45
C ASP A 663 -0.63 37.18 14.21
N ILE A 664 -0.75 35.93 13.80
CA ILE A 664 -1.56 35.54 12.64
C ILE A 664 -3.03 35.35 13.00
N SER A 665 -3.91 35.62 12.03
CA SER A 665 -5.34 35.33 12.14
C SER A 665 -5.76 34.18 11.20
N SER A 666 -6.62 33.31 11.66
CA SER A 666 -7.25 32.25 10.86
C SER A 666 -8.55 31.78 11.52
N SER A 667 -9.44 31.18 10.72
CA SER A 667 -10.67 30.60 11.26
C SER A 667 -10.42 29.50 12.30
N LYS A 668 -9.26 28.81 12.24
CA LYS A 668 -8.84 27.86 13.25
C LYS A 668 -8.46 28.55 14.58
N ILE A 669 -7.78 29.70 14.51
CA ILE A 669 -7.41 30.48 15.70
C ILE A 669 -8.66 31.02 16.41
N GLU A 670 -9.65 31.53 15.65
CA GLU A 670 -10.92 31.97 16.22
C GLU A 670 -11.67 30.83 16.91
N LYS A 671 -11.71 29.65 16.27
CA LYS A 671 -12.29 28.46 16.89
C LYS A 671 -11.53 28.00 18.11
N ALA A 672 -10.19 28.07 18.11
CA ALA A 672 -9.36 27.70 19.24
C ALA A 672 -9.64 28.62 20.44
N LYS A 673 -9.71 29.94 20.22
CA LYS A 673 -10.10 30.92 21.23
C LYS A 673 -11.51 30.64 21.77
N LYS A 674 -12.48 30.31 20.90
CA LYS A 674 -13.85 29.99 21.33
C LYS A 674 -13.95 28.74 22.20
N TYR A 675 -13.07 27.76 21.98
CA TYR A 675 -13.06 26.49 22.74
C TYR A 675 -12.02 26.47 23.84
N ASN A 676 -11.37 27.59 24.15
CA ASN A 676 -10.30 27.71 25.17
C ASN A 676 -9.13 26.73 24.94
N ILE A 677 -8.75 26.52 23.66
CA ILE A 677 -7.66 25.65 23.27
C ILE A 677 -6.35 26.42 23.33
N GLU A 678 -5.31 25.81 23.89
CA GLU A 678 -3.97 26.41 23.96
C GLU A 678 -3.44 26.67 22.54
N ILE A 679 -3.02 27.91 22.26
CA ILE A 679 -2.39 28.30 20.98
C ILE A 679 -0.92 28.54 21.27
N ILE A 680 -0.04 27.82 20.56
CA ILE A 680 1.40 27.85 20.80
C ILE A 680 2.15 27.87 19.46
N THR A 681 3.33 28.49 19.44
CA THR A 681 4.19 28.46 18.27
C THR A 681 4.93 27.12 18.15
N LEU A 682 5.40 26.80 16.93
CA LEU A 682 6.19 25.59 16.70
C LEU A 682 7.45 25.58 17.55
N ASP A 683 8.15 26.72 17.66
CA ASP A 683 9.38 26.84 18.43
C ASP A 683 9.18 26.67 19.94
N ASP A 684 8.05 27.16 20.47
CA ASP A 684 7.76 27.07 21.89
C ASP A 684 7.31 25.66 22.30
N ILE A 685 6.62 24.95 21.42
CA ILE A 685 6.21 23.57 21.72
C ILE A 685 7.40 22.60 21.60
N TYR A 686 8.38 22.87 20.74
CA TYR A 686 9.66 22.14 20.72
C TYR A 686 10.39 22.18 22.06
N LYS A 687 10.28 23.29 22.80
CA LYS A 687 10.88 23.44 24.14
C LYS A 687 10.08 22.74 25.25
N LYS A 688 8.79 22.45 25.02
CA LYS A 688 7.87 21.84 25.97
C LYS A 688 7.81 20.30 25.91
N ILE A 689 8.16 19.70 24.78
CA ILE A 689 8.08 18.26 24.50
C ILE A 689 9.45 17.59 24.62
#